data_9d000e9b0b62ebcc04f94401a4fe5fd5
#
_entry.id   9d000e9b0b62ebcc04f94401a4fe5fd5
#
_cell.length_a   1.000
_cell.length_b   1.000
_cell.length_c   1.000
_cell.angle_alpha   90.00
_cell.angle_beta   90.00
_cell.angle_gamma   90.00
#
_symmetry.space_group_name_H-M   'P 1'
#
loop_
_entity.id
_entity.type
_entity.pdbx_description
1 polymer ?
#
loop_
_entity_poly.entity_id
_entity_poly.type
_entity_poly.pdbx_seq_one_letter_code
_entity_poly.pdbx_strand_id
1 'polypeptide(L)'
;MNGEPFQFAPERPGSPGARCDAEMAEALRQLCMRLCPATAAVYFLTADGRALKVSMVIDTPLSFTVIPSVPLDDPNRVGAAAYQSGKIVIRDQVAMQKAVEGDPALVQYIPFSCLIVAAPLQTVHRRFGVLILDWVPPRYPDAKQLEFIQSVANALAVKLEREVELGVSVNAPITPWFVPLRSESQEESESALTSLARPIGLRGRTAFLYQFQRLAAELSAAVQSHDIVATMQSQVVQPFGGTGVALCLTENGRLQVAGSAGFAKADLRALDGILLTPGAPEADAMSQIRPTIFTTPELHLAYPKLDRYHGGHAWMFLPLIADRRVVGCSVILCDRNRPLAREEVAVLTTMLGQVGQSLQRVLAHEWEQSLAQTMQQSLLPRRLPHLKEIVTTSRYVPAMKGAGVGGDWYDMIRLSGNWIGLIIGDVEGHNIDAAGVMAQLRSGVRAYAAEGHEPACVLERSNQLLVGLDTGLFATCCCMWLDLDTGMVGIASAGHPFPVIIDQDGRPAAPSLSTGPPLGVDSDATFEQVDTLLKPGSLVALYTDGLLDLRHHPLERALSKLCEQMADQRTLDLETLADELIKGAAASASRDDDLALLLVRYEGAQPDASRRVARYSIERNDLQQVRRLRHALESLACTWQLQMDVDDLQLLVSEVVTNSLIHAQTEVDVLLRSYPGRLRVEVRDSNPRPPILAAIVGGEEAVNDEAESGRGMLIVDAVAWAWGTSPAGRGKTTWFELKAKS
;
A
#
# COMPACT_ATOMS: atom_id res chain seq x y z
N MET A 1 15.51 57.34 -4.84
CA MET A 1 14.32 56.99 -5.62
C MET A 1 13.17 57.81 -5.08
N ASN A 2 12.54 58.63 -5.92
CA ASN A 2 11.52 59.57 -5.51
C ASN A 2 10.27 58.83 -4.99
N GLY A 3 9.77 59.27 -3.82
CA GLY A 3 8.61 58.68 -3.16
C GLY A 3 7.29 59.13 -3.79
N GLU A 4 7.07 58.79 -5.04
CA GLU A 4 5.74 58.98 -5.64
C GLU A 4 4.79 57.86 -5.15
N PRO A 5 3.55 58.22 -4.73
CA PRO A 5 2.54 57.24 -4.33
C PRO A 5 2.16 56.36 -5.49
N PHE A 6 1.82 55.11 -5.21
CA PHE A 6 1.36 54.15 -6.20
C PHE A 6 0.07 54.66 -6.88
N GLN A 7 0.06 54.75 -8.21
CA GLN A 7 -1.11 55.11 -9.00
C GLN A 7 -1.39 53.99 -10.02
N PHE A 8 -2.66 53.56 -10.12
CA PHE A 8 -3.11 52.63 -11.17
C PHE A 8 -3.13 53.31 -12.54
N ALA A 9 -2.87 52.56 -13.60
CA ALA A 9 -3.00 53.05 -14.96
C ALA A 9 -4.47 53.44 -15.27
N PRO A 10 -4.72 54.39 -16.21
CA PRO A 10 -6.10 54.81 -16.54
C PRO A 10 -6.96 53.71 -17.11
N GLU A 11 -8.20 53.75 -16.77
CA GLU A 11 -9.23 52.69 -16.90
C GLU A 11 -9.52 52.25 -18.36
N ARG A 12 -9.52 50.90 -18.60
CA ARG A 12 -10.05 50.29 -19.84
C ARG A 12 -11.41 49.62 -19.55
N PRO A 13 -12.36 49.59 -20.51
CA PRO A 13 -13.68 49.00 -20.28
C PRO A 13 -13.64 47.46 -20.18
N GLY A 14 -14.18 46.92 -19.07
CA GLY A 14 -14.38 45.47 -18.78
C GLY A 14 -15.47 45.29 -17.73
N SER A 15 -15.91 44.05 -17.49
CA SER A 15 -16.85 43.77 -16.38
C SER A 15 -16.19 44.11 -15.04
N PRO A 16 -16.91 44.66 -14.03
CA PRO A 16 -16.33 45.17 -12.79
C PRO A 16 -15.40 44.17 -12.08
N GLY A 17 -15.79 42.94 -11.85
CA GLY A 17 -14.97 41.93 -11.16
C GLY A 17 -13.68 41.55 -11.90
N ALA A 18 -13.75 41.29 -13.21
CA ALA A 18 -12.57 40.97 -14.01
C ALA A 18 -11.54 42.13 -14.10
N ARG A 19 -12.02 43.32 -13.95
CA ARG A 19 -11.18 44.51 -13.94
C ARG A 19 -10.41 44.67 -12.63
N CYS A 20 -11.05 44.44 -11.50
CA CYS A 20 -10.37 44.50 -10.19
C CYS A 20 -9.28 43.44 -10.10
N ASP A 21 -9.53 42.21 -10.61
CA ASP A 21 -8.54 41.13 -10.65
C ASP A 21 -7.32 41.50 -11.51
N ALA A 22 -7.52 42.13 -12.67
CA ALA A 22 -6.43 42.58 -13.53
C ALA A 22 -5.59 43.68 -12.87
N GLU A 23 -6.22 44.57 -12.14
CA GLU A 23 -5.53 45.65 -11.40
C GLU A 23 -4.75 45.12 -10.19
N MET A 24 -5.29 44.17 -9.45
CA MET A 24 -4.58 43.48 -8.38
C MET A 24 -3.36 42.72 -8.91
N ALA A 25 -3.51 42.02 -10.04
CA ALA A 25 -2.41 41.36 -10.71
C ALA A 25 -1.29 42.34 -11.10
N GLU A 26 -1.65 43.50 -11.65
CA GLU A 26 -0.68 44.54 -12.00
C GLU A 26 0.01 45.14 -10.76
N ALA A 27 -0.72 45.36 -9.68
CA ALA A 27 -0.14 45.83 -8.42
C ALA A 27 0.88 44.84 -7.86
N LEU A 28 0.56 43.51 -7.89
CA LEU A 28 1.50 42.49 -7.47
C LEU A 28 2.75 42.44 -8.36
N ARG A 29 2.61 42.57 -9.70
CA ARG A 29 3.76 42.69 -10.63
C ARG A 29 4.65 43.85 -10.30
N GLN A 30 4.07 45.04 -10.07
CA GLN A 30 4.85 46.24 -9.74
C GLN A 30 5.56 46.11 -8.40
N LEU A 31 4.93 45.50 -7.38
CA LEU A 31 5.59 45.20 -6.11
C LEU A 31 6.80 44.30 -6.33
N CYS A 32 6.62 43.21 -7.10
CA CYS A 32 7.71 42.28 -7.38
C CYS A 32 8.83 42.88 -8.20
N MET A 33 8.54 43.71 -9.19
CA MET A 33 9.56 44.37 -10.00
C MET A 33 10.35 45.42 -9.20
N ARG A 34 9.72 46.18 -8.30
CA ARG A 34 10.37 47.23 -7.51
C ARG A 34 11.07 46.73 -6.28
N LEU A 35 10.49 45.75 -5.58
CA LEU A 35 10.95 45.35 -4.26
C LEU A 35 11.67 43.98 -4.28
N CYS A 36 11.54 43.22 -5.37
CA CYS A 36 12.12 41.86 -5.54
C CYS A 36 11.87 40.95 -4.36
N PRO A 37 10.63 40.81 -3.85
CA PRO A 37 10.33 39.78 -2.87
C PRO A 37 10.48 38.40 -3.48
N ALA A 38 10.64 37.38 -2.64
CA ALA A 38 10.64 35.97 -3.06
C ALA A 38 9.25 35.53 -3.50
N THR A 39 8.21 35.95 -2.76
CA THR A 39 6.80 35.76 -3.14
C THR A 39 5.98 37.01 -2.83
N ALA A 40 4.84 37.16 -3.49
CA ALA A 40 3.81 38.14 -3.15
C ALA A 40 2.42 37.52 -3.40
N ALA A 41 1.54 37.62 -2.40
CA ALA A 41 0.23 37.04 -2.44
C ALA A 41 -0.84 37.93 -1.78
N VAL A 42 -2.06 37.86 -2.32
CA VAL A 42 -3.25 38.48 -1.74
C VAL A 42 -4.12 37.41 -1.12
N TYR A 43 -4.56 37.63 0.10
CA TYR A 43 -5.45 36.78 0.84
C TYR A 43 -6.76 37.52 1.13
N PHE A 44 -7.88 36.86 0.92
CA PHE A 44 -9.19 37.36 1.33
C PHE A 44 -9.78 36.57 2.46
N LEU A 45 -10.68 37.20 3.20
CA LEU A 45 -11.46 36.58 4.24
C LEU A 45 -12.36 35.50 3.64
N THR A 46 -12.44 34.34 4.27
CA THR A 46 -13.41 33.30 3.92
C THR A 46 -14.84 33.73 4.24
N ALA A 47 -15.82 33.16 3.56
CA ALA A 47 -17.23 33.53 3.74
C ALA A 47 -17.75 33.27 5.17
N ASP A 48 -17.15 32.33 5.90
CA ASP A 48 -17.46 32.03 7.31
C ASP A 48 -16.74 32.96 8.30
N GLY A 49 -15.86 33.84 7.80
CA GLY A 49 -15.11 34.80 8.61
C GLY A 49 -14.02 34.20 9.51
N ARG A 50 -13.64 32.92 9.34
CA ARG A 50 -12.73 32.21 10.26
C ARG A 50 -11.28 32.18 9.80
N ALA A 51 -11.03 32.34 8.51
CA ALA A 51 -9.69 32.25 7.96
C ALA A 51 -9.47 33.25 6.82
N LEU A 52 -8.20 33.49 6.53
CA LEU A 52 -7.74 34.16 5.31
C LEU A 52 -7.31 33.08 4.32
N LYS A 53 -7.88 33.07 3.13
CA LYS A 53 -7.51 32.13 2.07
C LYS A 53 -6.80 32.87 0.94
N VAL A 54 -5.74 32.26 0.40
CA VAL A 54 -5.01 32.81 -0.72
C VAL A 54 -5.93 32.96 -1.93
N SER A 55 -5.90 34.14 -2.53
CA SER A 55 -6.74 34.50 -3.67
C SER A 55 -5.91 34.70 -4.94
N MET A 56 -4.77 35.34 -4.82
CA MET A 56 -3.91 35.67 -5.93
C MET A 56 -2.45 35.58 -5.49
N VAL A 57 -1.61 34.96 -6.32
CA VAL A 57 -0.18 34.78 -6.07
C VAL A 57 0.59 35.21 -7.32
N ILE A 58 1.68 35.97 -7.15
CA ILE A 58 2.61 36.19 -8.26
C ILE A 58 3.38 34.92 -8.58
N ASP A 59 3.45 34.56 -9.85
CA ASP A 59 4.18 33.37 -10.30
C ASP A 59 5.70 33.61 -10.21
N THR A 60 6.26 33.15 -9.08
CA THR A 60 7.70 33.16 -8.79
C THR A 60 8.16 31.72 -8.52
N PRO A 61 9.47 31.44 -8.54
CA PRO A 61 9.96 30.10 -8.19
C PRO A 61 9.52 29.57 -6.81
N LEU A 62 9.10 30.48 -5.93
CA LEU A 62 8.72 30.18 -4.56
C LEU A 62 7.20 30.36 -4.30
N SER A 63 6.40 30.59 -5.33
CA SER A 63 4.94 30.78 -5.19
C SER A 63 4.23 29.59 -4.53
N PHE A 64 4.80 28.38 -4.61
CA PHE A 64 4.28 27.17 -3.96
C PHE A 64 4.53 27.15 -2.44
N THR A 65 5.40 27.98 -1.89
CA THR A 65 5.60 28.12 -0.43
C THR A 65 4.50 28.94 0.23
N VAL A 66 3.58 29.50 -0.55
CA VAL A 66 2.47 30.32 -0.06
C VAL A 66 1.47 29.44 0.69
N ILE A 67 1.20 29.81 1.95
CA ILE A 67 0.26 29.07 2.82
C ILE A 67 -1.17 29.19 2.26
N PRO A 68 -1.88 28.10 1.92
CA PRO A 68 -3.19 28.18 1.27
C PRO A 68 -4.27 28.86 2.11
N SER A 69 -4.21 28.69 3.44
CA SER A 69 -5.20 29.24 4.38
C SER A 69 -4.56 29.56 5.73
N VAL A 70 -4.87 30.74 6.26
CA VAL A 70 -4.37 31.24 7.54
C VAL A 70 -5.54 31.41 8.50
N PRO A 71 -5.69 30.54 9.53
CA PRO A 71 -6.72 30.70 10.56
C PRO A 71 -6.56 32.02 11.30
N LEU A 72 -7.67 32.70 11.60
CA LEU A 72 -7.65 33.98 12.29
C LEU A 72 -7.48 33.85 13.81
N ASP A 73 -7.74 32.68 14.38
CA ASP A 73 -7.60 32.39 15.81
C ASP A 73 -6.15 32.17 16.26
N ASP A 74 -5.20 32.06 15.31
CA ASP A 74 -3.78 31.95 15.62
C ASP A 74 -3.06 33.31 15.46
N PRO A 75 -2.81 34.07 16.55
CA PRO A 75 -2.14 35.38 16.51
C PRO A 75 -0.65 35.28 16.13
N ASN A 76 -0.06 34.08 16.14
CA ASN A 76 1.33 33.87 15.72
C ASN A 76 1.48 33.96 14.20
N ARG A 77 0.40 33.73 13.45
CA ARG A 77 0.38 33.87 12.00
C ARG A 77 0.43 35.33 11.57
N VAL A 78 1.41 35.69 10.76
CA VAL A 78 1.68 37.08 10.33
C VAL A 78 0.45 37.71 9.68
N GLY A 79 -0.23 36.97 8.79
CA GLY A 79 -1.45 37.42 8.12
C GLY A 79 -2.61 37.66 9.08
N ALA A 80 -2.85 36.75 10.03
CA ALA A 80 -3.89 36.90 11.03
C ALA A 80 -3.62 38.11 11.93
N ALA A 81 -2.39 38.27 12.41
CA ALA A 81 -1.97 39.42 13.22
C ALA A 81 -2.16 40.77 12.47
N ALA A 82 -1.80 40.85 11.18
CA ALA A 82 -2.00 42.05 10.37
C ALA A 82 -3.49 42.36 10.16
N TYR A 83 -4.30 41.33 9.85
CA TYR A 83 -5.74 41.51 9.66
C TYR A 83 -6.42 41.97 10.95
N GLN A 84 -6.10 41.38 12.10
CA GLN A 84 -6.70 41.72 13.40
C GLN A 84 -6.27 43.11 13.90
N SER A 85 -4.97 43.40 13.82
CA SER A 85 -4.43 44.69 14.30
C SER A 85 -4.74 45.88 13.40
N GLY A 86 -5.00 45.61 12.11
CA GLY A 86 -5.16 46.68 11.09
C GLY A 86 -3.85 47.43 10.82
N LYS A 87 -2.71 46.84 11.16
CA LYS A 87 -1.37 47.43 10.97
C LYS A 87 -0.48 46.50 10.20
N ILE A 88 0.53 47.03 9.53
CA ILE A 88 1.57 46.22 8.92
C ILE A 88 2.31 45.42 10.00
N VAL A 89 2.45 44.13 9.78
CA VAL A 89 3.16 43.22 10.70
C VAL A 89 4.34 42.59 9.97
N ILE A 90 5.49 42.61 10.65
CA ILE A 90 6.74 42.06 10.15
C ILE A 90 7.18 40.96 11.10
N ARG A 91 7.59 39.83 10.54
CA ARG A 91 8.22 38.73 11.28
C ARG A 91 9.56 38.42 10.66
N ASP A 92 10.58 38.43 11.47
CA ASP A 92 11.93 38.07 11.10
C ASP A 92 12.21 36.57 11.25
N GLN A 93 13.42 36.17 10.94
CA GLN A 93 13.88 34.78 11.02
C GLN A 93 13.66 34.17 12.42
N VAL A 94 13.91 34.90 13.50
CA VAL A 94 13.82 34.38 14.88
C VAL A 94 12.36 34.12 15.24
N ALA A 95 11.47 35.06 14.89
CA ALA A 95 10.03 34.88 15.12
C ALA A 95 9.43 33.76 14.26
N MET A 96 9.93 33.58 13.03
CA MET A 96 9.50 32.47 12.16
C MET A 96 9.98 31.11 12.66
N GLN A 97 11.19 31.01 13.19
CA GLN A 97 11.71 29.80 13.78
C GLN A 97 10.85 29.33 14.96
N LYS A 98 10.45 30.27 15.84
CA LYS A 98 9.52 29.96 16.94
C LYS A 98 8.13 29.50 16.44
N ALA A 99 7.65 30.08 15.34
CA ALA A 99 6.39 29.64 14.74
C ALA A 99 6.47 28.22 14.19
N VAL A 100 7.59 27.86 13.56
CA VAL A 100 7.86 26.51 13.06
C VAL A 100 8.00 25.49 14.21
N GLU A 101 8.64 25.85 15.31
CA GLU A 101 8.72 25.03 16.51
C GLU A 101 7.32 24.72 17.10
N GLY A 102 6.40 25.70 17.02
CA GLY A 102 5.01 25.53 17.43
C GLY A 102 4.12 24.76 16.44
N ASP A 103 4.45 24.81 15.16
CA ASP A 103 3.73 24.11 14.08
C ASP A 103 4.71 23.60 13.00
N PRO A 104 5.25 22.40 13.15
CA PRO A 104 6.22 21.81 12.22
C PRO A 104 5.75 21.73 10.77
N ALA A 105 4.44 21.66 10.53
CA ALA A 105 3.90 21.64 9.17
C ALA A 105 4.19 22.92 8.38
N LEU A 106 4.55 24.01 9.05
CA LEU A 106 4.97 25.25 8.38
C LEU A 106 6.26 25.11 7.58
N VAL A 107 7.12 24.13 7.90
CA VAL A 107 8.37 23.89 7.15
C VAL A 107 8.10 23.62 5.68
N GLN A 108 7.00 22.98 5.34
CA GLN A 108 6.63 22.73 3.93
C GLN A 108 6.28 24.01 3.15
N TYR A 109 5.82 25.07 3.85
CA TYR A 109 5.48 26.36 3.25
C TYR A 109 6.57 27.41 3.46
N ILE A 110 7.35 27.29 4.53
CA ILE A 110 8.41 28.22 4.90
C ILE A 110 9.70 27.42 5.15
N PRO A 111 10.26 26.81 4.10
CA PRO A 111 11.38 25.88 4.25
C PRO A 111 12.73 26.55 4.51
N PHE A 112 12.79 27.87 4.57
CA PHE A 112 14.03 28.62 4.74
C PHE A 112 13.79 29.88 5.58
N SER A 113 14.89 30.44 6.07
CA SER A 113 14.85 31.71 6.77
C SER A 113 14.31 32.80 5.87
N CYS A 114 13.23 33.45 6.24
CA CYS A 114 12.63 34.54 5.49
C CYS A 114 12.20 35.66 6.43
N LEU A 115 12.02 36.84 5.86
CA LEU A 115 11.29 37.95 6.46
C LEU A 115 9.92 38.00 5.79
N ILE A 116 8.87 37.97 6.57
CA ILE A 116 7.50 38.10 6.09
C ILE A 116 6.93 39.44 6.49
N VAL A 117 6.35 40.13 5.52
CA VAL A 117 5.63 41.38 5.71
C VAL A 117 4.17 41.15 5.32
N ALA A 118 3.25 41.40 6.22
CA ALA A 118 1.82 41.38 5.95
C ALA A 118 1.24 42.80 6.14
N ALA A 119 0.60 43.30 5.09
CA ALA A 119 -0.08 44.63 5.10
C ALA A 119 -1.61 44.37 4.98
N PRO A 120 -2.43 44.99 5.85
CA PRO A 120 -3.87 44.79 5.82
C PRO A 120 -4.50 45.50 4.61
N LEU A 121 -5.42 44.82 3.94
CA LEU A 121 -6.30 45.35 2.91
C LEU A 121 -7.58 45.87 3.59
N GLN A 122 -7.55 47.14 4.01
CA GLN A 122 -8.66 47.70 4.77
C GLN A 122 -8.90 49.19 4.41
N THR A 123 -10.15 49.59 4.51
CA THR A 123 -10.58 50.97 4.53
C THR A 123 -11.06 51.36 5.93
N VAL A 124 -11.57 52.57 6.09
CA VAL A 124 -12.19 53.00 7.35
C VAL A 124 -13.44 52.17 7.70
N HIS A 125 -14.10 51.61 6.69
CA HIS A 125 -15.39 50.92 6.85
C HIS A 125 -15.29 49.40 6.82
N ARG A 126 -14.29 48.84 6.11
CA ARG A 126 -14.23 47.40 5.85
C ARG A 126 -12.82 46.83 5.84
N ARG A 127 -12.70 45.54 6.23
CA ARG A 127 -11.48 44.76 6.09
C ARG A 127 -11.74 43.63 5.09
N PHE A 128 -10.93 43.53 4.06
CA PHE A 128 -11.07 42.58 2.98
C PHE A 128 -10.13 41.37 3.15
N GLY A 129 -8.90 41.63 3.65
CA GLY A 129 -7.89 40.60 3.74
C GLY A 129 -6.51 41.18 4.03
N VAL A 130 -5.49 40.54 3.50
CA VAL A 130 -4.07 40.95 3.67
C VAL A 130 -3.27 40.75 2.39
N LEU A 131 -2.29 41.59 2.18
CA LEU A 131 -1.21 41.43 1.21
C LEU A 131 0.04 40.94 1.95
N ILE A 132 0.58 39.80 1.54
CA ILE A 132 1.75 39.16 2.14
C ILE A 132 2.89 39.15 1.13
N LEU A 133 4.07 39.52 1.56
CA LEU A 133 5.31 39.48 0.79
C LEU A 133 6.41 38.85 1.64
N ASP A 134 7.24 38.00 1.01
CA ASP A 134 8.33 37.29 1.66
C ASP A 134 9.67 37.65 1.02
N TRP A 135 10.71 37.79 1.85
CA TRP A 135 12.08 37.98 1.40
C TRP A 135 13.01 36.92 1.95
N VAL A 136 13.95 36.52 1.13
CA VAL A 136 15.05 35.64 1.54
C VAL A 136 16.28 36.49 1.82
N PRO A 137 16.98 36.31 2.96
CA PRO A 137 18.20 37.04 3.28
C PRO A 137 19.24 36.99 2.14
N PRO A 138 20.07 38.01 1.91
CA PRO A 138 20.26 39.19 2.76
C PRO A 138 19.40 40.41 2.39
N ARG A 139 18.40 40.27 1.52
CA ARG A 139 17.57 41.42 1.07
C ARG A 139 16.36 41.59 1.99
N TYR A 140 16.24 42.76 2.56
CA TYR A 140 15.08 43.14 3.38
C TYR A 140 14.57 44.53 2.95
N PRO A 141 13.26 44.79 3.06
CA PRO A 141 12.70 46.09 2.74
C PRO A 141 13.12 47.13 3.78
N ASP A 142 13.47 48.32 3.31
CA ASP A 142 13.71 49.49 4.14
C ASP A 142 12.38 50.19 4.53
N ALA A 143 12.46 51.23 5.39
CA ALA A 143 11.28 51.96 5.85
C ALA A 143 10.45 52.56 4.71
N LYS A 144 11.09 53.08 3.65
CA LYS A 144 10.42 53.67 2.48
C LYS A 144 9.71 52.60 1.66
N GLN A 145 10.31 51.40 1.58
CA GLN A 145 9.72 50.26 0.89
C GLN A 145 8.52 49.72 1.66
N LEU A 146 8.54 49.72 3.00
CA LEU A 146 7.38 49.34 3.83
C LEU A 146 6.24 50.38 3.68
N GLU A 147 6.53 51.66 3.63
CA GLU A 147 5.55 52.73 3.32
C GLU A 147 4.92 52.51 1.94
N PHE A 148 5.73 52.13 0.96
CA PHE A 148 5.23 51.80 -0.39
C PHE A 148 4.31 50.59 -0.37
N ILE A 149 4.65 49.51 0.33
CA ILE A 149 3.78 48.34 0.50
C ILE A 149 2.43 48.74 1.11
N GLN A 150 2.45 49.54 2.16
CA GLN A 150 1.24 50.00 2.82
C GLN A 150 0.39 50.90 1.87
N SER A 151 1.02 51.72 1.05
CA SER A 151 0.32 52.58 0.07
C SER A 151 -0.38 51.75 -1.00
N VAL A 152 0.27 50.68 -1.48
CA VAL A 152 -0.33 49.72 -2.43
C VAL A 152 -1.50 48.97 -1.79
N ALA A 153 -1.33 48.48 -0.55
CA ALA A 153 -2.40 47.81 0.17
C ALA A 153 -3.63 48.69 0.38
N ASN A 154 -3.41 49.97 0.74
CA ASN A 154 -4.49 50.95 0.90
C ASN A 154 -5.19 51.26 -0.43
N ALA A 155 -4.44 51.42 -1.53
CA ALA A 155 -5.01 51.66 -2.86
C ALA A 155 -5.83 50.49 -3.35
N LEU A 156 -5.38 49.25 -3.10
CA LEU A 156 -6.15 48.04 -3.41
C LEU A 156 -7.43 47.96 -2.57
N ALA A 157 -7.36 48.29 -1.27
CA ALA A 157 -8.52 48.25 -0.38
C ALA A 157 -9.62 49.24 -0.83
N VAL A 158 -9.25 50.45 -1.24
CA VAL A 158 -10.20 51.45 -1.76
C VAL A 158 -10.89 50.95 -3.03
N LYS A 159 -10.17 50.27 -3.91
CA LYS A 159 -10.76 49.67 -5.11
C LYS A 159 -11.71 48.52 -4.78
N LEU A 160 -11.33 47.64 -3.86
CA LEU A 160 -12.19 46.55 -3.38
C LEU A 160 -13.48 47.08 -2.76
N GLU A 161 -13.42 48.19 -2.01
CA GLU A 161 -14.61 48.82 -1.45
C GLU A 161 -15.55 49.32 -2.55
N ARG A 162 -15.01 49.93 -3.59
CA ARG A 162 -15.78 50.42 -4.76
C ARG A 162 -16.46 49.23 -5.50
N GLU A 163 -15.77 48.09 -5.66
CA GLU A 163 -16.35 46.90 -6.27
C GLU A 163 -17.52 46.35 -5.45
N VAL A 164 -17.37 46.35 -4.12
CA VAL A 164 -18.47 45.93 -3.22
C VAL A 164 -19.64 46.90 -3.30
N GLU A 165 -19.44 48.22 -3.42
CA GLU A 165 -20.48 49.19 -3.63
C GLU A 165 -21.20 49.00 -4.97
N LEU A 166 -20.52 48.46 -5.98
CA LEU A 166 -21.11 48.06 -7.26
C LEU A 166 -21.78 46.69 -7.23
N GLY A 167 -21.84 46.03 -6.05
CA GLY A 167 -22.50 44.75 -5.85
C GLY A 167 -21.65 43.52 -6.16
N VAL A 168 -20.35 43.69 -6.37
CA VAL A 168 -19.40 42.56 -6.57
C VAL A 168 -19.01 41.98 -5.21
N SER A 169 -19.17 40.66 -5.06
CA SER A 169 -18.75 39.93 -3.84
C SER A 169 -17.24 39.72 -3.85
N VAL A 170 -16.55 40.23 -2.85
CA VAL A 170 -15.11 40.03 -2.65
C VAL A 170 -14.92 38.89 -1.65
N ASN A 171 -14.77 37.67 -2.17
CA ASN A 171 -14.53 36.45 -1.40
C ASN A 171 -13.30 35.73 -1.96
N ALA A 172 -12.67 34.92 -1.12
CA ALA A 172 -11.58 34.06 -1.58
C ALA A 172 -12.10 33.04 -2.62
N PRO A 173 -11.47 32.89 -3.78
CA PRO A 173 -11.86 31.93 -4.80
C PRO A 173 -11.59 30.49 -4.32
N ILE A 174 -12.20 29.50 -5.00
CA ILE A 174 -11.96 28.08 -4.72
C ILE A 174 -10.50 27.72 -4.98
N THR A 175 -9.97 28.22 -6.11
CA THR A 175 -8.54 28.06 -6.51
C THR A 175 -7.88 29.43 -6.62
N PRO A 176 -6.65 29.60 -6.10
CA PRO A 176 -5.92 30.85 -6.23
C PRO A 176 -5.54 31.10 -7.69
N TRP A 177 -5.48 32.37 -8.06
CA TRP A 177 -5.01 32.79 -9.37
C TRP A 177 -3.50 33.04 -9.35
N PHE A 178 -2.76 32.34 -10.23
CA PHE A 178 -1.34 32.56 -10.44
C PHE A 178 -1.10 33.63 -11.52
N VAL A 179 -0.46 34.71 -11.12
CA VAL A 179 -0.22 35.85 -11.98
C VAL A 179 1.20 35.78 -12.53
N PRO A 180 1.40 35.69 -13.87
CA PRO A 180 2.73 35.67 -14.44
C PRO A 180 3.46 37.01 -14.22
N LEU A 181 4.75 36.94 -13.90
CA LEU A 181 5.56 38.13 -13.65
C LEU A 181 5.78 39.00 -14.92
N ARG A 182 5.67 38.40 -16.12
CA ARG A 182 5.72 39.09 -17.41
C ARG A 182 4.39 38.86 -18.15
N SER A 183 3.91 39.91 -18.88
CA SER A 183 2.75 39.78 -19.74
C SER A 183 3.09 38.96 -21.00
N GLU A 184 2.11 38.21 -21.54
CA GLU A 184 2.17 37.20 -22.60
C GLU A 184 2.61 37.66 -24.00
N SER A 185 3.49 38.59 -24.15
CA SER A 185 3.95 39.03 -25.47
C SER A 185 5.32 38.52 -25.91
N GLN A 186 5.76 37.38 -25.41
CA GLN A 186 6.89 36.63 -26.00
C GLN A 186 6.71 35.12 -25.84
N GLU A 187 6.21 34.49 -26.91
CA GLU A 187 6.33 33.08 -27.20
C GLU A 187 7.81 32.67 -27.19
N GLU A 188 8.24 31.98 -26.18
CA GLU A 188 9.44 31.15 -26.25
C GLU A 188 9.08 29.69 -25.89
N SER A 189 8.77 29.01 -26.96
CA SER A 189 9.00 27.60 -27.35
C SER A 189 9.38 26.56 -26.29
N GLU A 190 8.77 25.41 -26.52
CA GLU A 190 8.98 24.04 -26.00
C GLU A 190 10.44 23.56 -25.82
N SER A 191 11.44 24.32 -26.22
CA SER A 191 12.87 23.99 -26.09
C SER A 191 13.42 24.15 -24.67
N ALA A 192 12.68 24.77 -23.75
CA ALA A 192 13.12 24.98 -22.36
C ALA A 192 12.97 23.76 -21.46
N LEU A 193 12.19 22.76 -21.88
CA LEU A 193 11.89 21.57 -21.07
C LEU A 193 13.05 20.57 -20.98
N THR A 194 14.02 20.66 -21.89
CA THR A 194 15.15 19.72 -21.95
C THR A 194 16.44 20.18 -21.27
N SER A 195 16.47 21.38 -20.69
CA SER A 195 17.70 21.95 -20.10
C SER A 195 17.68 22.09 -18.56
N LEU A 196 16.94 21.26 -17.86
CA LEU A 196 16.86 21.25 -16.39
C LEU A 196 18.17 20.82 -15.69
N ALA A 197 19.23 20.53 -16.44
CA ALA A 197 20.57 20.24 -15.93
C ALA A 197 21.42 21.50 -15.66
N ARG A 198 20.86 22.72 -15.72
CA ARG A 198 21.58 23.96 -15.43
C ARG A 198 20.97 24.69 -14.22
N PRO A 199 21.80 25.39 -13.40
CA PRO A 199 21.34 26.03 -12.19
C PRO A 199 20.14 26.93 -12.47
N ILE A 200 19.15 26.91 -11.58
CA ILE A 200 17.88 27.63 -11.65
C ILE A 200 18.15 29.14 -11.72
N GLY A 201 18.55 29.62 -12.90
CA GLY A 201 18.53 31.00 -13.29
C GLY A 201 17.12 31.37 -13.73
N LEU A 202 16.79 32.63 -13.69
CA LEU A 202 15.50 33.31 -13.93
C LEU A 202 14.59 32.80 -15.10
N ARG A 203 15.00 31.78 -15.84
CA ARG A 203 14.29 31.21 -17.02
C ARG A 203 13.52 29.90 -16.78
N GLY A 204 13.55 29.35 -15.56
CA GLY A 204 12.95 28.04 -15.26
C GLY A 204 11.60 28.06 -14.52
N ARG A 205 10.91 29.18 -14.45
CA ARG A 205 9.78 29.40 -13.54
C ARG A 205 8.53 28.57 -13.84
N THR A 206 8.10 28.53 -15.07
CA THR A 206 6.94 27.73 -15.52
C THR A 206 7.24 26.23 -15.51
N ALA A 207 8.47 25.83 -15.83
CA ALA A 207 8.92 24.44 -15.79
C ALA A 207 8.87 23.86 -14.38
N PHE A 208 9.15 24.67 -13.36
CA PHE A 208 9.14 24.21 -11.97
C PHE A 208 7.71 23.97 -11.42
N LEU A 209 6.77 24.88 -11.72
CA LEU A 209 5.35 24.67 -11.37
C LEU A 209 4.77 23.43 -12.04
N TYR A 210 5.12 23.21 -13.30
CA TYR A 210 4.73 22.02 -14.01
C TYR A 210 5.31 20.74 -13.37
N GLN A 211 6.59 20.77 -12.97
CA GLN A 211 7.21 19.64 -12.26
C GLN A 211 6.57 19.40 -10.89
N PHE A 212 6.26 20.46 -10.15
CA PHE A 212 5.59 20.32 -8.86
C PHE A 212 4.17 19.75 -8.99
N GLN A 213 3.40 20.23 -9.98
CA GLN A 213 2.08 19.67 -10.29
C GLN A 213 2.17 18.22 -10.74
N ARG A 214 3.17 17.90 -11.56
CA ARG A 214 3.42 16.53 -12.01
C ARG A 214 3.82 15.64 -10.83
N LEU A 215 4.72 16.09 -9.97
CA LEU A 215 5.09 15.41 -8.73
C LEU A 215 3.86 15.15 -7.86
N ALA A 216 3.03 16.16 -7.61
CA ALA A 216 1.82 16.03 -6.82
C ALA A 216 0.83 15.03 -7.44
N ALA A 217 0.68 15.04 -8.77
CA ALA A 217 -0.18 14.10 -9.47
C ALA A 217 0.35 12.66 -9.39
N GLU A 218 1.64 12.44 -9.63
CA GLU A 218 2.28 11.13 -9.53
C GLU A 218 2.25 10.59 -8.09
N LEU A 219 2.53 11.44 -7.09
CA LEU A 219 2.43 11.07 -5.68
C LEU A 219 0.98 10.76 -5.25
N SER A 220 -0.01 11.46 -5.82
CA SER A 220 -1.43 11.19 -5.55
C SER A 220 -1.88 9.86 -6.15
N ALA A 221 -1.31 9.46 -7.27
CA ALA A 221 -1.58 8.20 -7.95
C ALA A 221 -0.81 7.00 -7.32
N ALA A 222 0.21 7.26 -6.50
CA ALA A 222 1.00 6.22 -5.86
C ALA A 222 0.14 5.37 -4.90
N VAL A 223 0.20 4.07 -5.07
CA VAL A 223 -0.54 3.07 -4.27
C VAL A 223 0.40 2.37 -3.30
N GLN A 224 1.67 2.23 -3.65
CA GLN A 224 2.68 1.55 -2.85
C GLN A 224 3.86 2.47 -2.52
N SER A 225 4.56 2.17 -1.44
CA SER A 225 5.72 2.96 -0.99
C SER A 225 6.84 3.01 -2.02
N HIS A 226 7.03 1.95 -2.81
CA HIS A 226 8.03 1.93 -3.87
C HIS A 226 7.72 2.90 -5.03
N ASP A 227 6.44 3.17 -5.33
CA ASP A 227 6.03 4.15 -6.35
C ASP A 227 6.49 5.56 -5.92
N ILE A 228 6.35 5.86 -4.62
CA ILE A 228 6.79 7.14 -4.05
C ILE A 228 8.30 7.30 -4.17
N VAL A 229 9.06 6.24 -3.87
CA VAL A 229 10.52 6.24 -3.99
C VAL A 229 10.95 6.44 -5.44
N ALA A 230 10.34 5.75 -6.39
CA ALA A 230 10.63 5.87 -7.82
C ALA A 230 10.32 7.29 -8.33
N THR A 231 9.15 7.83 -7.95
CA THR A 231 8.76 9.19 -8.28
C THR A 231 9.74 10.20 -7.67
N MET A 232 10.12 10.01 -6.41
CA MET A 232 11.08 10.87 -5.74
C MET A 232 12.45 10.81 -6.41
N GLN A 233 12.96 9.64 -6.75
CA GLN A 233 14.23 9.48 -7.43
C GLN A 233 14.26 10.22 -8.77
N SER A 234 13.23 10.05 -9.59
CA SER A 234 13.16 10.62 -10.94
C SER A 234 12.82 12.11 -10.96
N GLN A 235 11.87 12.55 -10.14
CA GLN A 235 11.32 13.91 -10.21
C GLN A 235 11.94 14.89 -9.20
N VAL A 236 12.51 14.36 -8.11
CA VAL A 236 13.08 15.20 -7.04
C VAL A 236 14.61 15.09 -7.00
N VAL A 237 15.14 13.88 -6.88
CA VAL A 237 16.55 13.66 -6.57
C VAL A 237 17.45 13.89 -7.78
N GLN A 238 17.18 13.25 -8.90
CA GLN A 238 18.00 13.37 -10.12
C GLN A 238 18.10 14.81 -10.67
N PRO A 239 17.02 15.63 -10.74
CA PRO A 239 17.12 17.00 -11.23
C PRO A 239 18.04 17.87 -10.39
N PHE A 240 18.23 17.57 -9.10
CA PHE A 240 19.16 18.28 -8.21
C PHE A 240 20.56 17.66 -8.17
N GLY A 241 20.83 16.65 -9.03
CA GLY A 241 22.11 15.95 -9.12
C GLY A 241 22.35 14.98 -7.97
N GLY A 242 21.26 14.50 -7.36
CA GLY A 242 21.30 13.39 -6.43
C GLY A 242 21.42 12.06 -7.18
N THR A 243 22.14 11.12 -6.59
CA THR A 243 22.34 9.77 -7.13
C THR A 243 21.56 8.72 -6.37
N GLY A 244 21.20 9.00 -5.10
CA GLY A 244 20.44 8.09 -4.29
C GLY A 244 19.57 8.78 -3.27
N VAL A 245 18.50 8.09 -2.85
CA VAL A 245 17.58 8.51 -1.81
C VAL A 245 17.17 7.33 -0.94
N ALA A 246 17.12 7.55 0.38
CA ALA A 246 16.48 6.68 1.34
C ALA A 246 15.40 7.47 2.09
N LEU A 247 14.18 6.95 2.10
CA LEU A 247 13.08 7.47 2.90
C LEU A 247 13.02 6.65 4.19
N CYS A 248 13.29 7.31 5.30
CA CYS A 248 13.36 6.67 6.60
C CYS A 248 12.27 7.23 7.52
N LEU A 249 11.55 6.35 8.19
CA LEU A 249 10.52 6.68 9.18
C LEU A 249 11.04 6.43 10.58
N THR A 250 10.40 7.06 11.55
CA THR A 250 10.72 6.84 12.96
C THR A 250 9.68 5.95 13.61
N GLU A 251 10.10 4.79 14.07
CA GLU A 251 9.26 3.88 14.83
C GLU A 251 9.96 3.47 16.13
N ASN A 252 9.29 3.66 17.27
CA ASN A 252 9.83 3.34 18.61
C ASN A 252 11.24 3.92 18.87
N GLY A 253 11.52 5.14 18.37
CA GLY A 253 12.81 5.81 18.52
C GLY A 253 13.93 5.24 17.63
N ARG A 254 13.59 4.37 16.68
CA ARG A 254 14.49 3.82 15.67
C ARG A 254 14.14 4.33 14.29
N LEU A 255 15.15 4.46 13.47
CA LEU A 255 14.99 4.80 12.06
C LEU A 255 14.75 3.50 11.27
N GLN A 256 13.70 3.46 10.48
CA GLN A 256 13.37 2.33 9.60
C GLN A 256 13.32 2.81 8.15
N VAL A 257 13.96 2.08 7.26
CA VAL A 257 13.97 2.40 5.83
C VAL A 257 12.64 1.96 5.21
N ALA A 258 11.76 2.92 4.92
CA ALA A 258 10.50 2.68 4.22
C ALA A 258 10.67 2.40 2.73
N GLY A 259 11.77 2.90 2.14
CA GLY A 259 12.10 2.65 0.75
C GLY A 259 13.34 3.40 0.32
N SER A 260 13.99 2.94 -0.74
CA SER A 260 15.25 3.53 -1.21
C SER A 260 15.47 3.30 -2.70
N ALA A 261 16.26 4.19 -3.30
CA ALA A 261 16.78 4.04 -4.66
C ALA A 261 18.20 4.61 -4.74
N GLY A 262 19.08 3.99 -5.51
CA GLY A 262 20.45 4.45 -5.74
C GLY A 262 21.41 4.29 -4.57
N PHE A 263 21.01 3.58 -3.50
CA PHE A 263 21.88 3.24 -2.36
C PHE A 263 22.42 1.81 -2.49
N ALA A 264 23.63 1.58 -2.03
CA ALA A 264 24.13 0.23 -1.86
C ALA A 264 23.42 -0.48 -0.68
N LYS A 265 23.22 -1.79 -0.79
CA LYS A 265 22.55 -2.57 0.27
C LYS A 265 23.25 -2.49 1.63
N ALA A 266 24.58 -2.38 1.63
CA ALA A 266 25.36 -2.23 2.86
C ALA A 266 25.01 -0.93 3.60
N ASP A 267 24.87 0.18 2.87
CA ASP A 267 24.54 1.49 3.44
C ASP A 267 23.11 1.50 4.00
N LEU A 268 22.19 0.81 3.31
CA LEU A 268 20.80 0.68 3.78
C LEU A 268 20.69 -0.14 5.07
N ARG A 269 21.46 -1.24 5.18
CA ARG A 269 21.52 -2.03 6.43
C ARG A 269 22.11 -1.22 7.59
N ALA A 270 23.02 -0.30 7.29
CA ALA A 270 23.59 0.60 8.29
C ALA A 270 22.62 1.72 8.74
N LEU A 271 21.58 2.01 7.94
CA LEU A 271 20.53 2.98 8.26
C LEU A 271 19.33 2.33 8.93
N ASP A 272 19.00 1.09 8.56
CA ASP A 272 17.78 0.42 9.00
C ASP A 272 17.89 -0.09 10.45
N GLY A 273 16.87 0.18 11.24
CA GLY A 273 16.78 -0.24 12.64
C GLY A 273 17.68 0.53 13.63
N ILE A 274 18.41 1.56 13.20
CA ILE A 274 19.29 2.33 14.09
C ILE A 274 18.50 3.13 15.12
N LEU A 275 19.03 3.18 16.35
CA LEU A 275 18.47 4.02 17.39
C LEU A 275 18.81 5.50 17.09
N LEU A 276 17.80 6.35 17.08
CA LEU A 276 17.98 7.80 16.95
C LEU A 276 18.60 8.36 18.23
N THR A 277 19.88 8.63 18.18
CA THR A 277 20.62 9.23 19.31
C THR A 277 20.94 10.69 19.00
N PRO A 278 20.85 11.59 19.99
CA PRO A 278 21.36 12.95 19.83
C PRO A 278 22.81 12.93 19.33
N GLY A 279 23.15 13.77 18.35
CA GLY A 279 24.46 13.80 17.72
C GLY A 279 24.60 12.82 16.54
N ALA A 280 23.49 12.44 15.93
CA ALA A 280 23.44 11.85 14.60
C ALA A 280 22.77 12.83 13.62
N PRO A 281 23.23 12.96 12.35
CA PRO A 281 22.73 13.97 11.42
C PRO A 281 21.24 13.84 11.13
N GLU A 282 20.69 12.65 11.10
CA GLU A 282 19.26 12.38 10.94
C GLU A 282 18.46 12.89 12.15
N ALA A 283 18.93 12.57 13.35
CA ALA A 283 18.28 13.00 14.59
C ALA A 283 18.34 14.54 14.75
N ASP A 284 19.45 15.15 14.38
CA ASP A 284 19.63 16.60 14.43
C ASP A 284 18.73 17.30 13.38
N ALA A 285 18.65 16.78 12.15
CA ALA A 285 17.75 17.30 11.13
C ALA A 285 16.28 17.23 11.56
N MET A 286 15.88 16.13 12.19
CA MET A 286 14.52 15.91 12.68
C MET A 286 14.20 16.77 13.89
N SER A 287 15.08 16.84 14.89
CA SER A 287 14.86 17.58 16.12
C SER A 287 14.86 19.10 15.92
N GLN A 288 15.71 19.58 15.01
CA GLN A 288 15.79 21.01 14.66
C GLN A 288 14.80 21.41 13.55
N ILE A 289 14.12 20.41 12.95
CA ILE A 289 13.21 20.59 11.81
C ILE A 289 13.90 21.40 10.70
N ARG A 290 15.17 21.07 10.47
CA ARG A 290 16.02 21.83 9.51
C ARG A 290 16.74 20.87 8.58
N PRO A 291 16.73 21.15 7.27
CA PRO A 291 17.62 20.49 6.33
C PRO A 291 19.08 20.68 6.75
N THR A 292 19.84 19.60 6.79
CA THR A 292 21.28 19.63 7.01
C THR A 292 21.98 19.07 5.79
N ILE A 293 23.04 19.72 5.37
CA ILE A 293 23.82 19.34 4.19
C ILE A 293 25.27 19.35 4.56
N PHE A 294 25.95 18.27 4.24
CA PHE A 294 27.37 18.12 4.50
C PHE A 294 28.06 17.54 3.26
N THR A 295 29.26 18.04 2.96
CA THR A 295 30.21 17.24 2.19
C THR A 295 30.68 16.06 3.03
N THR A 296 31.15 14.98 2.43
CA THR A 296 31.63 13.81 3.19
C THR A 296 32.69 14.17 4.24
N PRO A 297 33.72 15.02 3.95
CA PRO A 297 34.65 15.47 4.98
C PRO A 297 34.01 16.28 6.11
N GLU A 298 33.07 17.17 5.79
CA GLU A 298 32.36 17.96 6.79
C GLU A 298 31.49 17.09 7.69
N LEU A 299 30.85 16.07 7.14
CA LEU A 299 30.06 15.10 7.88
C LEU A 299 30.89 14.35 8.91
N HIS A 300 32.07 13.82 8.50
CA HIS A 300 32.99 13.14 9.41
C HIS A 300 33.59 14.09 10.46
N LEU A 301 33.77 15.35 10.13
CA LEU A 301 34.23 16.36 11.09
C LEU A 301 33.13 16.68 12.11
N ALA A 302 31.87 16.84 11.67
CA ALA A 302 30.73 17.15 12.54
C ALA A 302 30.32 15.95 13.40
N TYR A 303 30.45 14.73 12.85
CA TYR A 303 30.04 13.47 13.49
C TYR A 303 31.15 12.42 13.46
N PRO A 304 32.25 12.59 14.24
CA PRO A 304 33.45 11.75 14.15
C PRO A 304 33.24 10.28 14.53
N LYS A 305 32.15 9.96 15.22
CA LYS A 305 31.81 8.60 15.66
C LYS A 305 30.96 7.82 14.65
N LEU A 306 30.58 8.47 13.55
CA LEU A 306 29.76 7.87 12.52
C LEU A 306 30.61 7.28 11.41
N ASP A 307 30.48 5.97 11.24
CA ASP A 307 31.23 5.18 10.24
C ASP A 307 30.27 4.52 9.22
N ARG A 308 29.15 5.19 8.89
CA ARG A 308 28.15 4.62 8.00
C ARG A 308 27.92 5.39 6.70
N TYR A 309 28.53 6.57 6.57
CA TYR A 309 28.37 7.40 5.38
C TYR A 309 29.67 7.42 4.57
N HIS A 310 29.79 6.49 3.63
CA HIS A 310 30.95 6.36 2.76
C HIS A 310 30.54 6.68 1.32
N GLY A 311 31.49 7.18 0.53
CA GLY A 311 31.23 7.55 -0.86
C GLY A 311 30.39 8.82 -1.00
N GLY A 312 30.14 9.24 -2.26
CA GLY A 312 29.43 10.48 -2.57
C GLY A 312 30.22 11.74 -2.25
N HIS A 313 29.74 12.87 -2.75
CA HIS A 313 30.40 14.18 -2.53
C HIS A 313 29.64 15.02 -1.50
N ALA A 314 28.34 14.82 -1.35
CA ALA A 314 27.50 15.49 -0.36
C ALA A 314 26.34 14.63 0.12
N TRP A 315 26.00 14.77 1.38
CA TRP A 315 24.88 14.13 2.06
C TRP A 315 23.85 15.16 2.51
N MET A 316 22.59 14.91 2.26
CA MET A 316 21.51 15.76 2.73
C MET A 316 20.58 14.97 3.62
N PHE A 317 20.25 15.53 4.76
CA PHE A 317 19.30 15.00 5.72
C PHE A 317 18.14 15.98 5.83
N LEU A 318 16.95 15.57 5.39
CA LEU A 318 15.78 16.42 5.31
C LEU A 318 14.65 15.79 6.12
N PRO A 319 14.06 16.53 7.08
CA PRO A 319 12.96 16.00 7.86
C PRO A 319 11.74 15.75 6.97
N LEU A 320 11.11 14.57 7.14
CA LEU A 320 9.82 14.26 6.54
C LEU A 320 8.72 14.69 7.50
N ILE A 321 7.83 15.55 7.01
CA ILE A 321 6.74 16.11 7.81
C ILE A 321 5.42 15.68 7.21
N ALA A 322 4.55 15.11 8.04
CA ALA A 322 3.19 14.77 7.69
C ALA A 322 2.29 15.02 8.91
N ASP A 323 1.05 15.46 8.69
CA ASP A 323 0.07 15.75 9.73
C ASP A 323 0.62 16.56 10.92
N ARG A 324 1.42 17.59 10.61
CA ARG A 324 2.06 18.49 11.60
C ARG A 324 3.07 17.80 12.53
N ARG A 325 3.60 16.65 12.14
CA ARG A 325 4.61 15.90 12.90
C ARG A 325 5.78 15.56 12.03
N VAL A 326 6.96 15.50 12.61
CA VAL A 326 8.12 14.90 11.97
C VAL A 326 7.94 13.39 12.04
N VAL A 327 7.75 12.77 10.90
CA VAL A 327 7.52 11.33 10.78
C VAL A 327 8.78 10.55 10.44
N GLY A 328 9.82 11.26 10.01
CA GLY A 328 11.07 10.61 9.61
C GLY A 328 12.08 11.57 9.00
N CYS A 329 13.05 11.03 8.30
CA CYS A 329 14.11 11.74 7.61
C CYS A 329 14.34 11.14 6.21
N SER A 330 14.48 11.99 5.20
CA SER A 330 15.01 11.60 3.90
C SER A 330 16.52 11.80 3.87
N VAL A 331 17.26 10.75 3.51
CA VAL A 331 18.70 10.81 3.29
C VAL A 331 18.95 10.80 1.78
N ILE A 332 19.59 11.86 1.26
CA ILE A 332 19.88 12.00 -0.17
C ILE A 332 21.38 12.03 -0.37
N LEU A 333 21.86 11.20 -1.29
CA LEU A 333 23.26 11.17 -1.73
C LEU A 333 23.39 12.00 -3.02
N CYS A 334 24.31 12.93 -3.04
CA CYS A 334 24.61 13.77 -4.20
C CYS A 334 26.04 13.56 -4.68
N ASP A 335 26.20 13.41 -5.99
CA ASP A 335 27.51 13.34 -6.66
C ASP A 335 27.87 14.71 -7.25
N ARG A 336 28.00 15.73 -6.38
CA ARG A 336 28.33 17.09 -6.78
C ARG A 336 29.49 17.66 -5.99
N ASN A 337 30.39 18.33 -6.70
CA ASN A 337 31.53 19.03 -6.10
C ASN A 337 31.17 20.39 -5.50
N ARG A 338 29.89 20.82 -5.53
CA ARG A 338 29.44 22.07 -4.93
C ARG A 338 28.23 21.82 -4.04
N PRO A 339 28.11 22.53 -2.90
CA PRO A 339 26.90 22.54 -2.10
C PRO A 339 25.73 23.11 -2.90
N LEU A 340 24.51 22.63 -2.58
CA LEU A 340 23.29 23.20 -3.15
C LEU A 340 23.12 24.67 -2.71
N ALA A 341 22.59 25.50 -3.60
CA ALA A 341 22.19 26.84 -3.25
C ALA A 341 21.02 26.80 -2.23
N ARG A 342 20.87 27.82 -1.40
CA ARG A 342 19.81 27.90 -0.39
C ARG A 342 18.41 27.75 -1.01
N GLU A 343 18.23 28.32 -2.19
CA GLU A 343 17.00 28.25 -2.98
C GLU A 343 16.72 26.80 -3.44
N GLU A 344 17.75 26.06 -3.84
CA GLU A 344 17.65 24.63 -4.23
C GLU A 344 17.21 23.78 -3.03
N VAL A 345 17.78 24.04 -1.85
CA VAL A 345 17.41 23.36 -0.60
C VAL A 345 15.96 23.64 -0.22
N ALA A 346 15.52 24.89 -0.35
CA ALA A 346 14.16 25.30 -0.05
C ALA A 346 13.15 24.56 -0.93
N VAL A 347 13.44 24.49 -2.23
CA VAL A 347 12.62 23.76 -3.21
C VAL A 347 12.54 22.27 -2.86
N LEU A 348 13.68 21.65 -2.61
CA LEU A 348 13.74 20.23 -2.20
C LEU A 348 12.92 19.97 -0.93
N THR A 349 13.06 20.82 0.08
CA THR A 349 12.33 20.67 1.35
C THR A 349 10.81 20.73 1.14
N THR A 350 10.38 21.62 0.26
CA THR A 350 8.95 21.74 -0.06
C THR A 350 8.42 20.51 -0.81
N MET A 351 9.18 20.02 -1.80
CA MET A 351 8.84 18.80 -2.51
C MET A 351 8.76 17.60 -1.56
N LEU A 352 9.68 17.53 -0.59
CA LEU A 352 9.71 16.50 0.43
C LEU A 352 8.54 16.56 1.42
N GLY A 353 7.98 17.74 1.67
CA GLY A 353 6.74 17.87 2.43
C GLY A 353 5.57 17.15 1.76
N GLN A 354 5.46 17.23 0.42
CA GLN A 354 4.46 16.47 -0.35
C GLN A 354 4.76 14.97 -0.32
N VAL A 355 6.04 14.60 -0.42
CA VAL A 355 6.46 13.19 -0.31
C VAL A 355 6.10 12.62 1.06
N GLY A 356 6.36 13.35 2.14
CA GLY A 356 6.03 12.93 3.51
C GLY A 356 4.54 12.64 3.70
N GLN A 357 3.67 13.55 3.24
CA GLN A 357 2.22 13.35 3.29
C GLN A 357 1.75 12.13 2.48
N SER A 358 2.28 11.99 1.26
CA SER A 358 1.91 10.86 0.39
C SER A 358 2.43 9.54 0.95
N LEU A 359 3.63 9.52 1.50
CA LEU A 359 4.22 8.34 2.13
C LEU A 359 3.40 7.89 3.33
N GLN A 360 2.99 8.82 4.21
CA GLN A 360 2.14 8.48 5.36
C GLN A 360 0.81 7.89 4.91
N ARG A 361 0.16 8.47 3.90
CA ARG A 361 -1.10 7.96 3.34
C ARG A 361 -0.95 6.53 2.80
N VAL A 362 0.10 6.29 2.00
CA VAL A 362 0.35 4.98 1.40
C VAL A 362 0.70 3.95 2.47
N LEU A 363 1.56 4.28 3.44
CA LEU A 363 1.92 3.38 4.52
C LEU A 363 0.75 3.05 5.44
N ALA A 364 -0.14 4.02 5.72
CA ALA A 364 -1.37 3.74 6.45
C ALA A 364 -2.24 2.73 5.70
N HIS A 365 -2.36 2.88 4.38
CA HIS A 365 -3.09 1.94 3.54
C HIS A 365 -2.43 0.56 3.45
N GLU A 366 -1.09 0.50 3.26
CA GLU A 366 -0.33 -0.75 3.29
C GLU A 366 -0.44 -1.46 4.65
N TRP A 367 -0.44 -0.69 5.75
CA TRP A 367 -0.65 -1.21 7.10
C TRP A 367 -2.04 -1.80 7.27
N GLU A 368 -3.09 -1.08 6.86
CA GLU A 368 -4.47 -1.57 6.90
C GLU A 368 -4.61 -2.87 6.09
N GLN A 369 -4.06 -2.90 4.88
CA GLN A 369 -4.05 -4.11 4.05
C GLN A 369 -3.29 -5.27 4.71
N SER A 370 -2.12 -5.01 5.26
CA SER A 370 -1.31 -6.03 5.95
C SER A 370 -2.01 -6.55 7.20
N LEU A 371 -2.66 -5.67 7.97
CA LEU A 371 -3.43 -6.05 9.14
C LEU A 371 -4.64 -6.89 8.74
N ALA A 372 -5.37 -6.46 7.72
CA ALA A 372 -6.50 -7.20 7.16
C ALA A 372 -6.09 -8.60 6.70
N GLN A 373 -5.01 -8.71 5.91
CA GLN A 373 -4.46 -9.99 5.48
C GLN A 373 -4.02 -10.88 6.66
N THR A 374 -3.38 -10.31 7.66
CA THR A 374 -2.93 -11.04 8.85
C THR A 374 -4.12 -11.55 9.67
N MET A 375 -5.14 -10.71 9.84
CA MET A 375 -6.39 -11.11 10.50
C MET A 375 -7.08 -12.24 9.71
N GLN A 376 -7.30 -12.08 8.43
CA GLN A 376 -7.91 -13.07 7.56
C GLN A 376 -7.17 -14.39 7.58
N GLN A 377 -5.84 -14.36 7.41
CA GLN A 377 -5.00 -15.56 7.54
C GLN A 377 -5.09 -16.19 8.93
N SER A 378 -5.31 -15.39 9.98
CA SER A 378 -5.49 -15.89 11.33
C SER A 378 -6.83 -16.61 11.54
N LEU A 379 -7.81 -16.32 10.72
CA LEU A 379 -9.16 -16.88 10.80
C LEU A 379 -9.34 -18.15 9.98
N LEU A 380 -8.52 -18.42 8.97
CA LEU A 380 -8.57 -19.66 8.19
C LEU A 380 -7.92 -20.85 8.92
N PRO A 381 -8.24 -22.11 8.56
CA PRO A 381 -7.62 -23.29 9.15
C PRO A 381 -6.11 -23.28 8.95
N ARG A 382 -5.35 -23.51 10.02
CA ARG A 382 -3.89 -23.67 9.91
C ARG A 382 -3.50 -24.89 9.08
N ARG A 383 -4.24 -25.97 9.25
CA ARG A 383 -4.00 -27.26 8.57
C ARG A 383 -5.33 -27.97 8.37
N LEU A 384 -5.51 -28.57 7.22
CA LEU A 384 -6.57 -29.53 7.00
C LEU A 384 -6.12 -30.89 7.54
N PRO A 385 -7.02 -31.71 8.16
CA PRO A 385 -6.70 -33.05 8.56
C PRO A 385 -6.25 -33.90 7.36
N HIS A 386 -5.18 -34.69 7.51
CA HIS A 386 -4.76 -35.65 6.49
C HIS A 386 -5.30 -37.03 6.84
N LEU A 387 -5.98 -37.61 5.91
CA LEU A 387 -6.62 -38.90 6.03
C LEU A 387 -6.21 -39.74 4.82
N LYS A 388 -6.17 -41.09 4.99
CA LYS A 388 -5.78 -42.00 3.91
C LYS A 388 -6.86 -42.11 2.85
N GLU A 389 -8.11 -42.01 3.31
CA GLU A 389 -9.32 -42.23 2.54
C GLU A 389 -9.67 -41.09 1.61
N ILE A 390 -9.02 -39.91 1.80
CA ILE A 390 -9.28 -38.74 0.99
C ILE A 390 -7.99 -37.98 0.66
N VAL A 391 -8.00 -37.31 -0.49
CA VAL A 391 -7.02 -36.30 -0.85
C VAL A 391 -7.73 -34.97 -0.87
N THR A 392 -7.16 -33.96 -0.23
CA THR A 392 -7.77 -32.62 -0.11
C THR A 392 -6.81 -31.54 -0.50
N THR A 393 -7.30 -30.51 -1.17
CA THR A 393 -6.60 -29.23 -1.35
C THR A 393 -7.56 -28.06 -1.17
N SER A 394 -7.05 -26.93 -0.81
CA SER A 394 -7.85 -25.71 -0.66
C SER A 394 -7.15 -24.50 -1.27
N ARG A 395 -7.93 -23.57 -1.75
CA ARG A 395 -7.47 -22.26 -2.21
C ARG A 395 -8.29 -21.17 -1.56
N TYR A 396 -7.63 -20.08 -1.25
CA TYR A 396 -8.27 -18.84 -0.83
C TYR A 396 -7.60 -17.68 -1.56
N VAL A 397 -8.38 -16.86 -2.23
CA VAL A 397 -7.87 -15.71 -2.97
C VAL A 397 -8.72 -14.50 -2.63
N PRO A 398 -8.16 -13.50 -1.93
CA PRO A 398 -8.90 -12.32 -1.52
C PRO A 398 -9.31 -11.45 -2.72
N ALA A 399 -10.36 -10.64 -2.55
CA ALA A 399 -10.78 -9.62 -3.50
C ALA A 399 -9.67 -8.62 -3.80
N MET A 400 -9.60 -8.12 -5.04
CA MET A 400 -8.57 -7.15 -5.45
C MET A 400 -8.90 -5.71 -5.05
N LYS A 401 -10.16 -5.38 -4.77
CA LYS A 401 -10.62 -4.03 -4.45
C LYS A 401 -10.89 -3.88 -2.97
N GLY A 402 -10.10 -3.01 -2.32
CA GLY A 402 -10.30 -2.60 -0.93
C GLY A 402 -9.36 -3.27 0.06
N ALA A 403 -9.13 -2.63 1.19
CA ALA A 403 -8.38 -3.17 2.33
C ALA A 403 -9.26 -4.12 3.17
N GLY A 404 -10.19 -4.85 2.53
CA GLY A 404 -11.17 -5.67 3.21
C GLY A 404 -10.61 -7.00 3.71
N VAL A 405 -11.07 -7.42 4.87
CA VAL A 405 -10.96 -8.81 5.35
C VAL A 405 -12.16 -9.53 4.81
N GLY A 406 -11.97 -10.64 4.07
CA GLY A 406 -13.07 -11.37 3.43
C GLY A 406 -14.03 -12.07 4.40
N GLY A 407 -15.26 -12.23 3.94
CA GLY A 407 -16.33 -13.00 4.61
C GLY A 407 -16.24 -14.50 4.38
N ASP A 408 -15.51 -14.93 3.36
CA ASP A 408 -15.39 -16.31 2.95
C ASP A 408 -14.58 -17.18 3.92
N TRP A 409 -15.03 -18.39 4.15
CA TRP A 409 -14.24 -19.39 4.89
C TRP A 409 -14.50 -20.80 4.38
N TYR A 410 -13.57 -21.69 4.66
CA TYR A 410 -13.73 -23.13 4.57
C TYR A 410 -13.18 -23.80 5.83
N ASP A 411 -13.64 -25.00 6.11
CA ASP A 411 -13.09 -25.82 7.19
C ASP A 411 -13.21 -27.31 6.89
N MET A 412 -12.39 -28.10 7.57
CA MET A 412 -12.46 -29.55 7.56
C MET A 412 -12.24 -30.07 8.98
N ILE A 413 -13.22 -30.82 9.48
CA ILE A 413 -13.31 -31.22 10.89
C ILE A 413 -13.37 -32.73 10.98
N ARG A 414 -12.53 -33.31 11.84
CA ARG A 414 -12.74 -34.70 12.25
C ARG A 414 -13.92 -34.78 13.21
N LEU A 415 -14.87 -35.63 12.90
CA LEU A 415 -16.03 -35.90 13.72
C LEU A 415 -15.85 -37.28 14.46
N SER A 416 -16.83 -37.63 15.29
CA SER A 416 -16.83 -38.92 15.99
C SER A 416 -16.89 -40.10 15.01
N GLY A 417 -16.26 -41.20 15.36
CA GLY A 417 -16.14 -42.36 14.44
C GLY A 417 -15.16 -42.03 13.30
N ASN A 418 -15.48 -42.47 12.08
CA ASN A 418 -14.68 -42.25 10.88
C ASN A 418 -15.32 -41.23 9.94
N TRP A 419 -16.04 -40.24 10.54
CA TRP A 419 -16.69 -39.16 9.81
C TRP A 419 -15.80 -37.90 9.74
N ILE A 420 -15.95 -37.17 8.64
CA ILE A 420 -15.39 -35.83 8.49
C ILE A 420 -16.48 -34.83 8.09
N GLY A 421 -16.36 -33.62 8.61
CA GLY A 421 -17.14 -32.48 8.18
C GLY A 421 -16.35 -31.62 7.22
N LEU A 422 -16.91 -31.32 6.06
CA LEU A 422 -16.44 -30.37 5.07
C LEU A 422 -17.38 -29.17 5.09
N ILE A 423 -16.87 -27.99 5.25
CA ILE A 423 -17.67 -26.79 5.47
C ILE A 423 -17.12 -25.68 4.59
N ILE A 424 -18.03 -24.94 3.99
CA ILE A 424 -17.73 -23.70 3.29
C ILE A 424 -18.84 -22.71 3.56
N GLY A 425 -18.51 -21.42 3.59
CA GLY A 425 -19.50 -20.37 3.78
C GLY A 425 -18.95 -19.01 3.41
N ASP A 426 -19.84 -18.05 3.40
CA ASP A 426 -19.58 -16.66 3.07
C ASP A 426 -20.51 -15.75 3.88
N VAL A 427 -19.92 -14.72 4.52
CA VAL A 427 -20.63 -13.67 5.26
C VAL A 427 -20.73 -12.43 4.37
N GLU A 428 -21.93 -11.87 4.25
CA GLU A 428 -22.16 -10.64 3.49
C GLU A 428 -21.15 -9.55 3.82
N GLY A 429 -20.40 -9.10 2.79
CA GLY A 429 -19.46 -8.00 2.88
C GLY A 429 -18.01 -8.43 3.08
N HIS A 430 -17.12 -7.48 2.82
CA HIS A 430 -15.65 -7.68 2.86
C HIS A 430 -14.99 -6.66 3.80
N ASN A 431 -15.52 -6.54 5.02
CA ASN A 431 -15.00 -5.64 6.06
C ASN A 431 -14.63 -6.42 7.34
N ILE A 432 -14.07 -5.71 8.31
CA ILE A 432 -13.65 -6.29 9.60
C ILE A 432 -14.84 -6.89 10.36
N ASP A 433 -16.04 -6.30 10.24
CA ASP A 433 -17.25 -6.80 10.91
C ASP A 433 -17.66 -8.14 10.33
N ALA A 434 -17.67 -8.29 8.99
CA ALA A 434 -17.94 -9.55 8.30
C ALA A 434 -16.95 -10.64 8.72
N ALA A 435 -15.66 -10.33 8.79
CA ALA A 435 -14.64 -11.26 9.28
C ALA A 435 -14.83 -11.66 10.75
N GLY A 436 -15.28 -10.73 11.58
CA GLY A 436 -15.63 -10.99 12.98
C GLY A 436 -16.79 -11.98 13.11
N VAL A 437 -17.84 -11.79 12.32
CA VAL A 437 -18.99 -12.72 12.24
C VAL A 437 -18.56 -14.08 11.66
N MET A 438 -17.77 -14.10 10.59
CA MET A 438 -17.22 -15.32 10.00
C MET A 438 -16.45 -16.15 11.02
N ALA A 439 -15.59 -15.53 11.83
CA ALA A 439 -14.83 -16.22 12.86
C ALA A 439 -15.73 -16.88 13.92
N GLN A 440 -16.79 -16.18 14.33
CA GLN A 440 -17.75 -16.69 15.31
C GLN A 440 -18.59 -17.83 14.72
N LEU A 441 -19.11 -17.67 13.49
CA LEU A 441 -19.85 -18.72 12.79
C LEU A 441 -18.99 -19.96 12.58
N ARG A 442 -17.76 -19.81 12.09
CA ARG A 442 -16.84 -20.92 11.91
C ARG A 442 -16.58 -21.66 13.22
N SER A 443 -16.39 -20.93 14.32
CA SER A 443 -16.18 -21.53 15.65
C SER A 443 -17.44 -22.23 16.17
N GLY A 444 -18.61 -21.65 15.96
CA GLY A 444 -19.91 -22.24 16.29
C GLY A 444 -20.17 -23.53 15.52
N VAL A 445 -20.02 -23.50 14.18
CA VAL A 445 -20.16 -24.67 13.31
C VAL A 445 -19.24 -25.82 13.76
N ARG A 446 -17.96 -25.50 14.08
CA ARG A 446 -17.01 -26.51 14.62
C ARG A 446 -17.48 -27.12 15.94
N ALA A 447 -17.98 -26.27 16.84
CA ALA A 447 -18.45 -26.74 18.16
C ALA A 447 -19.66 -27.65 18.00
N TYR A 448 -20.68 -27.24 17.26
CA TYR A 448 -21.90 -28.01 17.03
C TYR A 448 -21.61 -29.32 16.26
N ALA A 449 -20.72 -29.27 15.28
CA ALA A 449 -20.28 -30.47 14.57
C ALA A 449 -19.54 -31.46 15.50
N ALA A 450 -18.68 -30.94 16.41
CA ALA A 450 -17.96 -31.77 17.36
C ALA A 450 -18.86 -32.41 18.43
N GLU A 451 -20.02 -31.78 18.73
CA GLU A 451 -21.07 -32.37 19.57
C GLU A 451 -21.79 -33.54 18.88
N GLY A 452 -21.55 -33.78 17.60
CA GLY A 452 -22.12 -34.88 16.84
C GLY A 452 -23.47 -34.59 16.17
N HIS A 453 -23.79 -33.29 15.99
CA HIS A 453 -25.00 -32.90 15.27
C HIS A 453 -24.86 -33.16 13.77
N GLU A 454 -25.97 -33.52 13.12
CA GLU A 454 -26.07 -33.66 11.68
C GLU A 454 -25.99 -32.28 10.95
N PRO A 455 -25.62 -32.23 9.66
CA PRO A 455 -25.47 -31.01 8.88
C PRO A 455 -26.60 -29.99 9.03
N ALA A 456 -27.86 -30.46 8.90
CA ALA A 456 -29.02 -29.58 9.01
C ALA A 456 -29.16 -28.93 10.40
N CYS A 457 -28.98 -29.74 11.45
CA CYS A 457 -29.03 -29.22 12.84
C CYS A 457 -27.89 -28.25 13.15
N VAL A 458 -26.69 -28.46 12.57
CA VAL A 458 -25.57 -27.54 12.69
C VAL A 458 -25.92 -26.18 12.07
N LEU A 459 -26.55 -26.15 10.90
CA LEU A 459 -27.01 -24.92 10.26
C LEU A 459 -28.08 -24.22 11.08
N GLU A 460 -29.08 -24.94 11.63
CA GLU A 460 -30.12 -24.37 12.50
C GLU A 460 -29.52 -23.70 13.73
N ARG A 461 -28.59 -24.33 14.40
CA ARG A 461 -27.89 -23.76 15.57
C ARG A 461 -27.01 -22.58 15.19
N SER A 462 -26.36 -22.65 14.03
CA SER A 462 -25.54 -21.53 13.50
C SER A 462 -26.40 -20.34 13.10
N ASN A 463 -27.61 -20.59 12.60
CA ASN A 463 -28.63 -19.56 12.34
C ASN A 463 -29.03 -18.84 13.64
N GLN A 464 -29.37 -19.58 14.68
CA GLN A 464 -29.69 -19.03 16.01
C GLN A 464 -28.51 -18.24 16.60
N LEU A 465 -27.27 -18.72 16.43
CA LEU A 465 -26.07 -18.01 16.84
C LEU A 465 -25.98 -16.66 16.14
N LEU A 466 -26.12 -16.63 14.80
CA LEU A 466 -25.99 -15.39 14.02
C LEU A 466 -27.08 -14.39 14.35
N VAL A 467 -28.33 -14.83 14.46
CA VAL A 467 -29.44 -13.97 14.91
C VAL A 467 -29.16 -13.39 16.31
N GLY A 468 -28.62 -14.20 17.23
CA GLY A 468 -28.28 -13.77 18.58
C GLY A 468 -27.13 -12.74 18.65
N LEU A 469 -26.31 -12.61 17.60
CA LEU A 469 -25.25 -11.62 17.51
C LEU A 469 -25.76 -10.21 17.17
N ASP A 470 -27.00 -10.08 16.67
CA ASP A 470 -27.68 -8.80 16.35
C ASP A 470 -26.82 -7.84 15.49
N THR A 471 -26.06 -8.39 14.55
CA THR A 471 -25.14 -7.61 13.69
C THR A 471 -25.83 -7.05 12.44
N GLY A 472 -27.01 -7.56 12.09
CA GLY A 472 -27.72 -7.26 10.85
C GLY A 472 -27.10 -7.87 9.60
N LEU A 473 -26.03 -8.66 9.73
CA LEU A 473 -25.39 -9.39 8.64
C LEU A 473 -26.03 -10.76 8.47
N PHE A 474 -26.01 -11.28 7.25
CA PHE A 474 -26.40 -12.66 6.94
C PHE A 474 -25.20 -13.44 6.37
N ALA A 475 -25.31 -14.74 6.35
CA ALA A 475 -24.25 -15.59 5.83
C ALA A 475 -24.83 -16.77 5.04
N THR A 476 -24.11 -17.22 4.03
CA THR A 476 -24.37 -18.48 3.38
C THR A 476 -23.45 -19.55 3.91
N CYS A 477 -23.92 -20.79 4.05
CA CYS A 477 -23.09 -21.90 4.56
C CYS A 477 -23.55 -23.23 4.00
N CYS A 478 -22.60 -24.07 3.57
CA CYS A 478 -22.83 -25.46 3.20
C CYS A 478 -22.02 -26.36 4.12
N CYS A 479 -22.71 -27.34 4.72
CA CYS A 479 -22.14 -28.40 5.54
C CYS A 479 -22.31 -29.76 4.86
N MET A 480 -21.22 -30.50 4.75
CA MET A 480 -21.18 -31.82 4.13
C MET A 480 -20.41 -32.78 5.06
N TRP A 481 -21.10 -33.82 5.59
CA TRP A 481 -20.46 -34.87 6.39
C TRP A 481 -20.22 -36.10 5.49
N LEU A 482 -19.01 -36.62 5.55
CA LEU A 482 -18.59 -37.81 4.79
C LEU A 482 -18.14 -38.91 5.75
N ASP A 483 -18.77 -40.07 5.67
CA ASP A 483 -18.28 -41.30 6.28
C ASP A 483 -17.17 -41.92 5.40
N LEU A 484 -15.99 -41.98 5.95
CA LEU A 484 -14.79 -42.43 5.23
C LEU A 484 -14.78 -43.92 4.94
N ASP A 485 -15.54 -44.72 5.72
CA ASP A 485 -15.62 -46.18 5.54
C ASP A 485 -16.59 -46.54 4.44
N THR A 486 -17.75 -45.90 4.40
CA THR A 486 -18.84 -46.28 3.49
C THR A 486 -18.96 -45.36 2.27
N GLY A 487 -18.46 -44.10 2.36
CA GLY A 487 -18.68 -43.06 1.36
C GLY A 487 -20.05 -42.39 1.46
N MET A 488 -20.83 -42.71 2.52
CA MET A 488 -22.10 -42.02 2.77
C MET A 488 -21.85 -40.54 3.05
N VAL A 489 -22.65 -39.68 2.46
CA VAL A 489 -22.55 -38.22 2.59
C VAL A 489 -23.90 -37.64 2.94
N GLY A 490 -23.96 -36.86 4.03
CA GLY A 490 -25.08 -35.99 4.34
C GLY A 490 -24.73 -34.54 3.99
N ILE A 491 -25.58 -33.82 3.24
CA ILE A 491 -25.37 -32.44 2.79
C ILE A 491 -26.55 -31.57 3.20
N ALA A 492 -26.27 -30.40 3.78
CA ALA A 492 -27.24 -29.38 4.02
C ALA A 492 -26.67 -28.00 3.62
N SER A 493 -27.52 -27.09 3.12
CA SER A 493 -27.12 -25.76 2.68
C SER A 493 -28.08 -24.68 3.14
N ALA A 494 -27.53 -23.59 3.66
CA ALA A 494 -28.19 -22.36 4.03
C ALA A 494 -27.81 -21.26 3.02
N GLY A 495 -28.58 -21.14 1.94
CA GLY A 495 -28.35 -20.13 0.90
C GLY A 495 -27.06 -20.28 0.08
N HIS A 496 -26.23 -21.27 0.37
CA HIS A 496 -24.92 -21.45 -0.27
C HIS A 496 -25.00 -22.33 -1.52
N PRO A 497 -24.15 -22.10 -2.55
CA PRO A 497 -24.07 -23.01 -3.70
C PRO A 497 -23.79 -24.46 -3.27
N PHE A 498 -24.44 -25.41 -3.95
CA PHE A 498 -24.18 -26.81 -3.68
C PHE A 498 -22.82 -27.26 -4.15
N PRO A 499 -22.21 -28.27 -3.46
CA PRO A 499 -20.99 -28.87 -3.93
C PRO A 499 -21.16 -29.48 -5.32
N VAL A 500 -20.19 -29.22 -6.21
CA VAL A 500 -20.09 -30.01 -7.47
C VAL A 500 -19.46 -31.36 -7.15
N ILE A 501 -20.16 -32.42 -7.49
CA ILE A 501 -19.71 -33.78 -7.33
C ILE A 501 -19.55 -34.42 -8.71
N ILE A 502 -18.36 -34.93 -9.01
CA ILE A 502 -18.07 -35.69 -10.23
C ILE A 502 -17.75 -37.14 -9.83
N ASP A 503 -18.48 -38.08 -10.37
CA ASP A 503 -18.26 -39.51 -10.09
C ASP A 503 -16.95 -40.01 -10.74
N GLN A 504 -16.59 -41.25 -10.43
CA GLN A 504 -15.42 -41.94 -11.00
C GLN A 504 -15.43 -42.00 -12.54
N ASP A 505 -16.62 -41.98 -13.14
CA ASP A 505 -16.81 -42.05 -14.60
C ASP A 505 -16.79 -40.67 -15.29
N GLY A 506 -16.66 -39.60 -14.51
CA GLY A 506 -16.65 -38.19 -14.99
C GLY A 506 -18.05 -37.61 -15.18
N ARG A 507 -19.08 -38.22 -14.57
CA ARG A 507 -20.45 -37.72 -14.64
C ARG A 507 -20.77 -36.83 -13.46
N PRO A 508 -21.39 -35.65 -13.66
CA PRO A 508 -21.86 -34.86 -12.55
C PRO A 508 -22.97 -35.55 -11.79
N ALA A 509 -22.83 -35.69 -10.48
CA ALA A 509 -23.82 -36.16 -9.55
C ALA A 509 -24.36 -34.98 -8.76
N ALA A 510 -25.45 -34.37 -9.24
CA ALA A 510 -26.08 -33.25 -8.52
C ALA A 510 -27.08 -33.80 -7.50
N PRO A 511 -26.94 -33.54 -6.21
CA PRO A 511 -28.01 -33.80 -5.25
C PRO A 511 -29.19 -32.84 -5.58
N SER A 512 -30.39 -33.45 -5.69
CA SER A 512 -31.63 -32.65 -5.86
C SER A 512 -32.05 -32.07 -4.50
N LEU A 513 -31.61 -30.91 -4.20
CA LEU A 513 -31.90 -30.21 -2.94
C LEU A 513 -32.45 -28.81 -3.24
N SER A 514 -33.37 -28.34 -2.38
CA SER A 514 -33.70 -26.92 -2.32
C SER A 514 -32.75 -26.25 -1.33
N THR A 515 -32.16 -25.13 -1.74
CA THR A 515 -31.35 -24.28 -0.83
C THR A 515 -32.30 -23.64 0.19
N GLY A 516 -32.00 -23.85 1.49
CA GLY A 516 -32.64 -23.09 2.55
C GLY A 516 -32.31 -21.59 2.49
N PRO A 517 -32.95 -20.74 3.29
CA PRO A 517 -32.62 -19.31 3.39
C PRO A 517 -31.18 -19.15 3.94
N PRO A 518 -30.49 -18.03 3.65
CA PRO A 518 -29.23 -17.72 4.32
C PRO A 518 -29.39 -17.64 5.84
N LEU A 519 -28.32 -17.93 6.56
CA LEU A 519 -28.25 -17.76 8.02
C LEU A 519 -28.46 -16.29 8.40
N GLY A 520 -29.20 -16.02 9.45
CA GLY A 520 -29.46 -14.67 9.97
C GLY A 520 -30.66 -13.96 9.35
N VAL A 521 -31.28 -14.51 8.29
CA VAL A 521 -32.44 -13.90 7.61
C VAL A 521 -33.75 -14.24 8.31
N ASP A 522 -33.92 -15.48 8.73
CA ASP A 522 -35.13 -15.96 9.40
C ASP A 522 -34.73 -16.75 10.66
N SER A 523 -35.17 -16.28 11.83
CA SER A 523 -34.86 -16.91 13.11
C SER A 523 -35.38 -18.35 13.26
N ASP A 524 -36.45 -18.69 12.59
CA ASP A 524 -37.15 -19.97 12.65
C ASP A 524 -36.82 -20.89 11.46
N ALA A 525 -35.83 -20.51 10.66
CA ALA A 525 -35.42 -21.29 9.49
C ALA A 525 -35.00 -22.72 9.88
N THR A 526 -35.52 -23.70 9.12
CA THR A 526 -35.13 -25.09 9.15
C THR A 526 -34.45 -25.45 7.85
N PHE A 527 -33.51 -26.40 7.92
CA PHE A 527 -32.73 -26.79 6.76
C PHE A 527 -32.94 -28.27 6.42
N GLU A 528 -33.07 -28.54 5.13
CA GLU A 528 -33.17 -29.92 4.62
C GLU A 528 -31.76 -30.53 4.50
N GLN A 529 -31.68 -31.86 4.75
CA GLN A 529 -30.50 -32.66 4.50
C GLN A 529 -30.79 -33.67 3.43
N VAL A 530 -29.84 -33.86 2.51
CA VAL A 530 -29.86 -34.94 1.55
C VAL A 530 -28.69 -35.85 1.76
N ASP A 531 -28.99 -37.14 1.77
CA ASP A 531 -27.99 -38.20 1.85
C ASP A 531 -27.71 -38.77 0.45
N THR A 532 -26.42 -38.94 0.14
CA THR A 532 -25.96 -39.53 -1.11
C THR A 532 -24.72 -40.40 -0.87
N LEU A 533 -24.32 -41.15 -1.87
CA LEU A 533 -23.18 -42.08 -1.78
C LEU A 533 -22.04 -41.64 -2.73
N LEU A 534 -20.89 -41.36 -2.21
CA LEU A 534 -19.67 -41.20 -2.99
C LEU A 534 -19.01 -42.55 -3.24
N LYS A 535 -18.66 -42.82 -4.48
CA LYS A 535 -17.83 -43.97 -4.83
C LYS A 535 -16.34 -43.57 -4.76
N PRO A 536 -15.45 -44.54 -4.47
CA PRO A 536 -14.01 -44.28 -4.57
C PRO A 536 -13.63 -43.71 -5.95
N GLY A 537 -12.82 -42.67 -5.97
CA GLY A 537 -12.46 -41.90 -7.17
C GLY A 537 -13.35 -40.68 -7.43
N SER A 538 -14.46 -40.51 -6.69
CA SER A 538 -15.30 -39.30 -6.81
C SER A 538 -14.56 -38.05 -6.38
N LEU A 539 -14.80 -36.95 -7.12
CA LEU A 539 -14.24 -35.63 -6.90
C LEU A 539 -15.36 -34.69 -6.42
N VAL A 540 -15.09 -33.93 -5.36
CA VAL A 540 -16.03 -32.96 -4.77
C VAL A 540 -15.37 -31.58 -4.73
N ALA A 541 -16.09 -30.56 -5.17
CA ALA A 541 -15.71 -29.17 -5.00
C ALA A 541 -16.76 -28.43 -4.17
N LEU A 542 -16.33 -27.90 -3.01
CA LEU A 542 -17.05 -26.88 -2.29
C LEU A 542 -16.40 -25.53 -2.65
N TYR A 543 -17.19 -24.53 -2.95
CA TYR A 543 -16.70 -23.24 -3.50
C TYR A 543 -17.65 -22.10 -3.15
N THR A 544 -17.11 -20.89 -3.01
CA THR A 544 -17.89 -19.67 -2.92
C THR A 544 -18.17 -19.09 -4.30
N ASP A 545 -19.10 -18.18 -4.41
CA ASP A 545 -19.56 -17.63 -5.70
C ASP A 545 -18.47 -16.86 -6.45
N GLY A 546 -17.43 -16.36 -5.74
CA GLY A 546 -16.23 -15.77 -6.36
C GLY A 546 -15.47 -16.71 -7.33
N LEU A 547 -15.72 -18.03 -7.29
CA LEU A 547 -15.20 -18.97 -8.29
C LEU A 547 -16.00 -18.92 -9.60
N LEU A 548 -17.25 -18.47 -9.58
CA LEU A 548 -18.15 -18.47 -10.71
C LEU A 548 -18.13 -17.11 -11.42
N ASP A 549 -18.02 -17.12 -12.75
CA ASP A 549 -18.12 -15.91 -13.56
C ASP A 549 -19.60 -15.51 -13.77
N LEU A 550 -20.23 -15.04 -12.69
CA LEU A 550 -21.65 -14.65 -12.70
C LEU A 550 -21.92 -13.34 -13.43
N ARG A 551 -20.89 -12.54 -13.74
CA ARG A 551 -21.05 -11.28 -14.49
C ARG A 551 -21.30 -11.49 -15.98
N HIS A 552 -20.70 -12.50 -16.53
CA HIS A 552 -20.76 -12.78 -17.96
C HIS A 552 -21.67 -13.95 -18.29
N HIS A 553 -22.05 -14.76 -17.30
CA HIS A 553 -22.85 -15.96 -17.50
C HIS A 553 -23.95 -16.12 -16.45
N PRO A 554 -25.13 -16.63 -16.80
CA PRO A 554 -26.12 -17.10 -15.84
C PRO A 554 -25.54 -18.23 -14.97
N LEU A 555 -26.00 -18.33 -13.73
CA LEU A 555 -25.52 -19.32 -12.74
C LEU A 555 -25.47 -20.75 -13.30
N GLU A 556 -26.52 -21.19 -13.99
CA GLU A 556 -26.61 -22.55 -14.58
C GLU A 556 -25.47 -22.82 -15.58
N ARG A 557 -25.11 -21.82 -16.38
CA ARG A 557 -24.03 -21.94 -17.38
C ARG A 557 -22.66 -21.91 -16.71
N ALA A 558 -22.47 -21.10 -15.69
CA ALA A 558 -21.23 -21.07 -14.92
C ALA A 558 -20.98 -22.39 -14.20
N LEU A 559 -22.04 -22.99 -13.61
CA LEU A 559 -22.00 -24.31 -12.99
C LEU A 559 -21.73 -25.41 -14.00
N SER A 560 -22.38 -25.41 -15.17
CA SER A 560 -22.13 -26.39 -16.23
C SER A 560 -20.65 -26.35 -16.66
N LYS A 561 -20.09 -25.17 -16.83
CA LYS A 561 -18.69 -24.99 -17.19
C LYS A 561 -17.75 -25.53 -16.11
N LEU A 562 -18.06 -25.28 -14.83
CA LEU A 562 -17.27 -25.84 -13.72
C LEU A 562 -17.33 -27.36 -13.69
N CYS A 563 -18.52 -27.97 -13.88
CA CYS A 563 -18.70 -29.41 -13.98
C CYS A 563 -17.90 -30.02 -15.14
N GLU A 564 -17.96 -29.41 -16.33
CA GLU A 564 -17.20 -29.86 -17.51
C GLU A 564 -15.69 -29.79 -17.26
N GLN A 565 -15.18 -28.70 -16.71
CA GLN A 565 -13.76 -28.54 -16.39
C GLN A 565 -13.29 -29.60 -15.37
N MET A 566 -14.06 -29.81 -14.31
CA MET A 566 -13.74 -30.83 -13.30
C MET A 566 -13.78 -32.24 -13.88
N ALA A 567 -14.75 -32.56 -14.75
CA ALA A 567 -14.87 -33.86 -15.40
C ALA A 567 -13.71 -34.14 -16.36
N ASP A 568 -13.36 -33.16 -17.22
CA ASP A 568 -12.27 -33.28 -18.21
C ASP A 568 -10.90 -33.43 -17.52
N GLN A 569 -10.71 -32.72 -16.44
CA GLN A 569 -9.42 -32.61 -15.73
C GLN A 569 -9.36 -33.53 -14.48
N ARG A 570 -10.33 -34.44 -14.28
CA ARG A 570 -10.43 -35.30 -13.08
C ARG A 570 -9.19 -36.17 -12.81
N THR A 571 -8.41 -36.45 -13.85
CA THR A 571 -7.19 -37.27 -13.74
C THR A 571 -5.98 -36.48 -13.28
N LEU A 572 -6.05 -35.13 -13.28
CA LEU A 572 -5.01 -34.28 -12.75
C LEU A 572 -4.89 -34.47 -11.23
N ASP A 573 -3.73 -34.16 -10.70
CA ASP A 573 -3.63 -34.03 -9.26
C ASP A 573 -4.46 -32.81 -8.77
N LEU A 574 -4.93 -32.86 -7.50
CA LEU A 574 -5.86 -31.88 -6.98
C LEU A 574 -5.26 -30.46 -6.89
N GLU A 575 -3.95 -30.33 -6.69
CA GLU A 575 -3.29 -29.04 -6.63
C GLU A 575 -3.32 -28.35 -8.01
N THR A 576 -2.95 -29.09 -9.06
CA THR A 576 -2.99 -28.60 -10.44
C THR A 576 -4.43 -28.29 -10.85
N LEU A 577 -5.39 -29.14 -10.50
CA LEU A 577 -6.80 -28.89 -10.79
C LEU A 577 -7.29 -27.60 -10.11
N ALA A 578 -6.97 -27.42 -8.82
CA ALA A 578 -7.34 -26.20 -8.10
C ALA A 578 -6.75 -24.93 -8.76
N ASP A 579 -5.48 -24.99 -9.16
CA ASP A 579 -4.82 -23.86 -9.84
C ASP A 579 -5.45 -23.55 -11.21
N GLU A 580 -5.83 -24.55 -11.98
CA GLU A 580 -6.51 -24.36 -13.27
C GLU A 580 -7.93 -23.78 -13.10
N LEU A 581 -8.68 -24.22 -12.09
CA LEU A 581 -10.00 -23.68 -11.79
C LEU A 581 -9.90 -22.19 -11.40
N ILE A 582 -8.89 -21.82 -10.58
CA ILE A 582 -8.67 -20.42 -10.19
C ILE A 582 -8.21 -19.57 -11.35
N LYS A 583 -7.31 -20.07 -12.22
CA LYS A 583 -6.89 -19.33 -13.42
C LYS A 583 -8.09 -19.03 -14.33
N GLY A 584 -9.00 -19.98 -14.46
CA GLY A 584 -10.25 -19.78 -15.20
C GLY A 584 -11.12 -18.64 -14.63
N ALA A 585 -11.21 -18.56 -13.30
CA ALA A 585 -11.91 -17.47 -12.62
C ALA A 585 -11.14 -16.14 -12.67
N ALA A 586 -9.80 -16.18 -12.62
CA ALA A 586 -8.94 -14.99 -12.63
C ALA A 586 -8.83 -14.28 -13.99
N ALA A 587 -9.19 -14.95 -15.10
CA ALA A 587 -9.20 -14.36 -16.43
C ALA A 587 -10.29 -13.27 -16.59
N SER A 588 -11.25 -13.18 -15.67
CA SER A 588 -12.22 -12.07 -15.60
C SER A 588 -11.58 -10.87 -14.92
N ALA A 589 -11.40 -9.79 -15.65
CA ALA A 589 -10.49 -8.65 -15.42
C ALA A 589 -10.69 -7.80 -14.14
N SER A 590 -11.61 -8.09 -13.23
CA SER A 590 -11.69 -7.45 -11.90
C SER A 590 -12.40 -8.39 -10.94
N ARG A 591 -11.65 -8.93 -9.97
CA ARG A 591 -12.25 -9.70 -8.90
C ARG A 591 -12.75 -8.72 -7.83
N ASP A 592 -14.07 -8.65 -7.67
CA ASP A 592 -14.70 -7.79 -6.66
C ASP A 592 -15.05 -8.54 -5.39
N ASP A 593 -14.92 -9.89 -5.38
CA ASP A 593 -15.26 -10.75 -4.26
C ASP A 593 -14.16 -11.75 -3.93
N ASP A 594 -14.18 -12.25 -2.71
CA ASP A 594 -13.29 -13.30 -2.24
C ASP A 594 -13.59 -14.62 -2.96
N LEU A 595 -12.63 -15.51 -2.95
CA LEU A 595 -12.78 -16.84 -3.49
C LEU A 595 -12.25 -17.87 -2.51
N ALA A 596 -13.11 -18.77 -2.07
CA ALA A 596 -12.73 -19.96 -1.34
C ALA A 596 -13.07 -21.23 -2.15
N LEU A 597 -12.14 -22.17 -2.17
CA LEU A 597 -12.29 -23.45 -2.84
C LEU A 597 -11.73 -24.56 -1.96
N LEU A 598 -12.52 -25.60 -1.72
CA LEU A 598 -12.10 -26.82 -1.05
C LEU A 598 -12.38 -28.01 -1.99
N LEU A 599 -11.33 -28.61 -2.50
CA LEU A 599 -11.42 -29.84 -3.35
C LEU A 599 -11.11 -31.06 -2.54
N VAL A 600 -11.92 -32.09 -2.73
CA VAL A 600 -11.78 -33.39 -2.07
C VAL A 600 -11.91 -34.51 -3.10
N ARG A 601 -10.98 -35.45 -3.10
CA ARG A 601 -11.10 -36.71 -3.82
C ARG A 601 -11.25 -37.81 -2.80
N TYR A 602 -12.37 -38.54 -2.87
CA TYR A 602 -12.62 -39.68 -2.03
C TYR A 602 -11.94 -40.94 -2.61
N GLU A 603 -11.00 -41.52 -1.88
CA GLU A 603 -10.24 -42.72 -2.31
C GLU A 603 -10.83 -44.01 -1.76
N GLY A 604 -11.76 -43.92 -0.78
CA GLY A 604 -12.37 -45.08 -0.11
C GLY A 604 -11.56 -45.64 1.05
N ALA A 605 -12.15 -46.55 1.80
CA ALA A 605 -11.56 -47.19 2.98
C ALA A 605 -10.31 -48.04 2.68
N GLN A 606 -10.19 -48.54 1.46
CA GLN A 606 -8.99 -49.20 0.96
C GLN A 606 -8.40 -48.41 -0.19
N PRO A 607 -7.57 -47.41 0.10
CA PRO A 607 -6.92 -46.63 -0.95
C PRO A 607 -6.05 -47.55 -1.82
N ASP A 608 -6.04 -47.30 -3.12
CA ASP A 608 -5.24 -48.04 -4.09
C ASP A 608 -3.80 -48.23 -3.58
N ALA A 609 -3.35 -49.46 -3.43
CA ALA A 609 -2.02 -49.81 -2.92
C ALA A 609 -0.87 -49.18 -3.75
N SER A 610 -1.16 -48.72 -4.96
CA SER A 610 -0.22 -47.97 -5.82
C SER A 610 0.00 -46.53 -5.38
N ARG A 611 -0.88 -45.97 -4.55
CA ARG A 611 -0.78 -44.55 -4.05
C ARG A 611 -0.26 -44.57 -2.63
N ARG A 612 1.01 -44.24 -2.46
CA ARG A 612 1.69 -44.19 -1.16
C ARG A 612 1.87 -42.76 -0.74
N VAL A 613 1.64 -42.46 0.55
CA VAL A 613 1.76 -41.13 1.14
C VAL A 613 2.67 -41.20 2.36
N ALA A 614 3.64 -40.26 2.44
CA ALA A 614 4.46 -40.08 3.63
C ALA A 614 4.49 -38.62 4.02
N ARG A 615 4.55 -38.33 5.32
CA ARG A 615 4.59 -36.98 5.86
C ARG A 615 5.69 -36.83 6.89
N TYR A 616 6.33 -35.65 6.85
CA TYR A 616 7.33 -35.25 7.82
C TYR A 616 7.01 -33.80 8.24
N SER A 617 7.10 -33.50 9.55
CA SER A 617 7.00 -32.16 10.08
C SER A 617 8.36 -31.74 10.65
N ILE A 618 8.83 -30.54 10.32
CA ILE A 618 10.13 -30.02 10.69
C ILE A 618 9.91 -28.76 11.53
N GLU A 619 10.40 -28.79 12.76
CA GLU A 619 10.26 -27.65 13.67
C GLU A 619 11.19 -26.51 13.26
N ARG A 620 10.75 -25.29 13.57
CA ARG A 620 11.54 -24.09 13.39
C ARG A 620 12.90 -24.21 14.13
N ASN A 621 13.97 -23.81 13.46
CA ASN A 621 15.35 -23.75 13.97
C ASN A 621 16.07 -25.11 14.16
N ASP A 622 15.50 -26.23 13.74
CA ASP A 622 16.18 -27.51 13.82
C ASP A 622 16.72 -27.99 12.46
N LEU A 623 17.82 -27.42 12.01
CA LEU A 623 18.51 -27.82 10.78
C LEU A 623 19.01 -29.30 10.83
N GLN A 624 19.11 -29.91 12.02
CA GLN A 624 19.44 -31.33 12.11
C GLN A 624 18.28 -32.21 11.65
N GLN A 625 17.04 -31.75 11.76
CA GLN A 625 15.88 -32.46 11.22
C GLN A 625 15.92 -32.54 9.69
N VAL A 626 16.46 -31.57 8.99
CA VAL A 626 16.65 -31.64 7.52
C VAL A 626 17.60 -32.79 7.17
N ARG A 627 18.66 -33.02 7.95
CA ARG A 627 19.57 -34.16 7.77
C ARG A 627 18.86 -35.50 8.05
N ARG A 628 18.04 -35.56 9.11
CA ARG A 628 17.21 -36.75 9.42
C ARG A 628 16.18 -37.03 8.31
N LEU A 629 15.60 -35.97 7.74
CA LEU A 629 14.68 -36.11 6.62
C LEU A 629 15.37 -36.77 5.40
N ARG A 630 16.59 -36.39 5.06
CA ARG A 630 17.36 -37.03 3.97
C ARG A 630 17.47 -38.55 4.17
N HIS A 631 17.86 -39.00 5.36
CA HIS A 631 17.93 -40.42 5.66
C HIS A 631 16.56 -41.12 5.64
N ALA A 632 15.51 -40.43 6.08
CA ALA A 632 14.16 -40.93 6.00
C ALA A 632 13.68 -41.09 4.54
N LEU A 633 14.06 -40.16 3.65
CA LEU A 633 13.74 -40.23 2.21
C LEU A 633 14.45 -41.40 1.53
N GLU A 634 15.70 -41.70 1.89
CA GLU A 634 16.43 -42.85 1.40
C GLU A 634 15.71 -44.20 1.79
N SER A 635 15.37 -44.32 3.07
CA SER A 635 14.62 -45.46 3.58
C SER A 635 13.23 -45.61 2.93
N LEU A 636 12.57 -44.48 2.70
CA LEU A 636 11.27 -44.41 2.03
C LEU A 636 11.38 -44.84 0.57
N ALA A 637 12.38 -44.37 -0.16
CA ALA A 637 12.61 -44.73 -1.55
C ALA A 637 12.83 -46.24 -1.72
N CYS A 638 13.60 -46.84 -0.82
CA CYS A 638 13.77 -48.29 -0.77
C CYS A 638 12.43 -49.01 -0.46
N THR A 639 11.69 -48.56 0.56
CA THR A 639 10.43 -49.20 0.98
C THR A 639 9.36 -49.09 -0.10
N TRP A 640 9.32 -47.97 -0.80
CA TRP A 640 8.35 -47.74 -1.88
C TRP A 640 8.82 -48.25 -3.23
N GLN A 641 10.05 -48.75 -3.33
CA GLN A 641 10.68 -49.23 -4.56
C GLN A 641 10.60 -48.19 -5.68
N LEU A 642 10.92 -46.93 -5.32
CA LEU A 642 10.87 -45.83 -6.25
C LEU A 642 11.92 -45.98 -7.34
N GLN A 643 11.52 -45.94 -8.59
CA GLN A 643 12.40 -46.01 -9.76
C GLN A 643 12.85 -44.59 -10.15
N MET A 644 13.53 -43.88 -9.25
CA MET A 644 14.01 -42.51 -9.49
C MET A 644 15.36 -42.26 -8.84
N ASP A 645 15.97 -41.11 -9.12
CA ASP A 645 17.18 -40.69 -8.47
C ASP A 645 16.92 -40.23 -7.04
N VAL A 646 17.45 -40.93 -6.07
CA VAL A 646 17.26 -40.59 -4.64
C VAL A 646 18.07 -39.37 -4.26
N ASP A 647 19.23 -39.14 -4.90
CA ASP A 647 20.07 -37.98 -4.67
C ASP A 647 19.35 -36.72 -5.13
N ASP A 648 18.72 -36.75 -6.30
CA ASP A 648 17.87 -35.65 -6.79
C ASP A 648 16.72 -35.37 -5.83
N LEU A 649 16.02 -36.41 -5.34
CA LEU A 649 14.94 -36.24 -4.36
C LEU A 649 15.44 -35.59 -3.06
N GLN A 650 16.57 -36.04 -2.53
CA GLN A 650 17.17 -35.50 -1.31
C GLN A 650 17.62 -34.04 -1.51
N LEU A 651 18.21 -33.73 -2.66
CA LEU A 651 18.67 -32.40 -3.01
C LEU A 651 17.47 -31.43 -3.06
N LEU A 652 16.46 -31.75 -3.88
CA LEU A 652 15.28 -30.87 -4.07
C LEU A 652 14.52 -30.66 -2.77
N VAL A 653 14.28 -31.72 -1.99
CA VAL A 653 13.61 -31.59 -0.68
C VAL A 653 14.41 -30.69 0.25
N SER A 654 15.75 -30.86 0.27
CA SER A 654 16.60 -30.04 1.13
C SER A 654 16.57 -28.58 0.77
N GLU A 655 16.61 -28.24 -0.52
CA GLU A 655 16.58 -26.86 -1.00
C GLU A 655 15.24 -26.19 -0.67
N VAL A 656 14.12 -26.86 -0.97
CA VAL A 656 12.78 -26.28 -0.73
C VAL A 656 12.49 -26.16 0.76
N VAL A 657 12.85 -27.18 1.57
CA VAL A 657 12.65 -27.13 3.03
C VAL A 657 13.52 -26.07 3.70
N THR A 658 14.80 -25.97 3.30
CA THR A 658 15.70 -24.94 3.86
C THR A 658 15.22 -23.54 3.51
N ASN A 659 14.78 -23.30 2.27
CA ASN A 659 14.15 -22.06 1.86
C ASN A 659 12.92 -21.72 2.72
N SER A 660 12.05 -22.70 2.93
CA SER A 660 10.85 -22.52 3.75
C SER A 660 11.20 -22.21 5.20
N LEU A 661 12.17 -22.88 5.81
CA LEU A 661 12.63 -22.63 7.20
C LEU A 661 13.25 -21.23 7.37
N ILE A 662 14.04 -20.77 6.40
CA ILE A 662 14.69 -19.46 6.44
C ILE A 662 13.67 -18.33 6.29
N HIS A 663 12.76 -18.45 5.32
CA HIS A 663 11.89 -17.34 4.94
C HIS A 663 10.54 -17.31 5.67
N ALA A 664 10.00 -18.47 6.06
CA ALA A 664 8.71 -18.52 6.75
C ALA A 664 8.81 -18.38 8.27
N GLN A 665 9.96 -18.66 8.84
CA GLN A 665 10.19 -18.61 10.29
C GLN A 665 9.20 -19.46 11.13
N THR A 666 8.65 -20.51 10.55
CA THR A 666 7.70 -21.43 11.20
C THR A 666 8.10 -22.88 10.96
N GLU A 667 7.37 -23.80 11.56
CA GLU A 667 7.46 -25.22 11.21
C GLU A 667 7.06 -25.46 9.75
N VAL A 668 7.64 -26.47 9.13
CA VAL A 668 7.45 -26.84 7.73
C VAL A 668 6.92 -28.27 7.64
N ASP A 669 5.85 -28.46 6.88
CA ASP A 669 5.30 -29.79 6.58
C ASP A 669 5.76 -30.26 5.19
N VAL A 670 6.29 -31.45 5.12
CA VAL A 670 6.70 -32.12 3.88
C VAL A 670 5.80 -33.32 3.64
N LEU A 671 5.12 -33.33 2.50
CA LEU A 671 4.23 -34.38 2.09
C LEU A 671 4.72 -35.01 0.79
N LEU A 672 4.91 -36.33 0.77
CA LEU A 672 5.30 -37.07 -0.41
C LEU A 672 4.12 -37.96 -0.86
N ARG A 673 3.82 -37.92 -2.14
CA ARG A 673 2.79 -38.71 -2.77
C ARG A 673 3.36 -39.46 -3.97
N SER A 674 3.28 -40.81 -3.94
CA SER A 674 3.64 -41.64 -5.08
C SER A 674 2.45 -41.83 -5.99
N TYR A 675 2.63 -41.56 -7.27
CA TYR A 675 1.69 -41.84 -8.35
C TYR A 675 2.33 -42.81 -9.35
N PRO A 676 1.56 -43.48 -10.21
CA PRO A 676 2.12 -44.26 -11.28
C PRO A 676 3.05 -43.41 -12.17
N GLY A 677 4.35 -43.77 -12.19
CA GLY A 677 5.35 -43.10 -13.01
C GLY A 677 5.91 -41.75 -12.48
N ARG A 678 5.45 -41.25 -11.32
CA ARG A 678 5.96 -39.99 -10.72
C ARG A 678 5.84 -39.96 -9.20
N LEU A 679 6.71 -39.19 -8.57
CA LEU A 679 6.63 -38.77 -7.17
C LEU A 679 6.38 -37.27 -7.10
N ARG A 680 5.40 -36.88 -6.34
CA ARG A 680 5.14 -35.49 -6.01
C ARG A 680 5.53 -35.21 -4.56
N VAL A 681 6.26 -34.12 -4.36
CA VAL A 681 6.65 -33.63 -3.04
C VAL A 681 6.05 -32.23 -2.86
N GLU A 682 5.39 -32.04 -1.74
CA GLU A 682 4.74 -30.78 -1.34
C GLU A 682 5.37 -30.31 -0.03
N VAL A 683 5.89 -29.10 -0.03
CA VAL A 683 6.50 -28.45 1.14
C VAL A 683 5.66 -27.24 1.50
N ARG A 684 5.00 -27.30 2.64
CA ARG A 684 4.09 -26.26 3.11
C ARG A 684 4.72 -25.45 4.23
N ASP A 685 4.66 -24.13 4.10
CA ASP A 685 5.08 -23.16 5.10
C ASP A 685 4.02 -22.07 5.31
N SER A 686 4.21 -21.21 6.33
CA SER A 686 3.26 -20.14 6.67
C SER A 686 3.54 -18.80 5.99
N ASN A 687 4.52 -18.71 5.08
CA ASN A 687 4.79 -17.49 4.35
C ASN A 687 3.99 -17.44 3.04
N PRO A 688 3.04 -16.53 2.86
CA PRO A 688 2.22 -16.49 1.65
C PRO A 688 2.98 -16.00 0.40
N ARG A 689 4.17 -15.42 0.56
CA ARG A 689 4.95 -14.90 -0.58
C ARG A 689 5.56 -16.05 -1.38
N PRO A 690 5.38 -16.09 -2.72
CA PRO A 690 6.04 -17.08 -3.54
C PRO A 690 7.57 -16.92 -3.50
N PRO A 691 8.34 -18.01 -3.66
CA PRO A 691 9.78 -17.92 -3.79
C PRO A 691 10.14 -17.16 -5.08
N ILE A 692 11.11 -16.26 -5.00
CA ILE A 692 11.57 -15.47 -6.15
C ILE A 692 12.69 -16.25 -6.84
N LEU A 693 12.52 -16.52 -8.14
CA LEU A 693 13.63 -16.93 -9.00
C LEU A 693 14.57 -15.73 -9.13
N ALA A 694 15.77 -15.80 -8.55
CA ALA A 694 16.77 -14.77 -8.74
C ALA A 694 17.20 -14.79 -10.22
N ALA A 695 16.79 -13.75 -10.97
CA ALA A 695 17.30 -13.54 -12.31
C ALA A 695 18.83 -13.36 -12.23
N ILE A 696 19.57 -14.15 -12.99
CA ILE A 696 21.01 -13.96 -13.18
C ILE A 696 21.17 -12.67 -13.99
N VAL A 697 21.32 -11.53 -13.30
CA VAL A 697 21.80 -10.31 -13.93
C VAL A 697 23.31 -10.53 -14.09
N GLY A 698 23.73 -10.76 -15.32
CA GLY A 698 25.13 -10.93 -15.67
C GLY A 698 25.92 -9.67 -15.35
N GLY A 699 26.78 -9.75 -14.31
CA GLY A 699 27.77 -8.78 -13.92
C GLY A 699 28.72 -9.45 -12.95
N GLU A 700 30.01 -9.51 -13.33
CA GLU A 700 31.06 -10.32 -12.70
C GLU A 700 31.48 -9.92 -11.27
N GLU A 701 30.77 -9.02 -10.53
CA GLU A 701 31.24 -8.51 -9.22
C GLU A 701 30.26 -8.63 -8.05
N ALA A 702 29.19 -9.41 -8.14
CA ALA A 702 28.30 -9.67 -6.99
C ALA A 702 28.58 -11.08 -6.41
N VAL A 703 29.76 -11.28 -5.87
CA VAL A 703 30.12 -12.52 -5.17
C VAL A 703 30.00 -12.27 -3.67
N ASN A 704 29.22 -13.14 -3.04
CA ASN A 704 29.13 -13.54 -1.63
C ASN A 704 27.93 -12.97 -0.83
N ASP A 705 27.17 -13.89 -0.34
CA ASP A 705 26.14 -14.03 0.67
C ASP A 705 24.65 -14.06 0.21
N GLU A 706 24.21 -13.33 -0.82
CA GLU A 706 22.84 -13.50 -1.36
C GLU A 706 22.77 -14.53 -2.51
N ALA A 707 23.89 -14.92 -3.06
CA ALA A 707 23.99 -15.93 -4.10
C ALA A 707 23.64 -17.35 -3.61
N GLU A 708 23.66 -17.62 -2.29
CA GLU A 708 23.29 -18.93 -1.75
C GLU A 708 21.78 -19.08 -1.60
N SER A 709 21.02 -18.05 -1.22
CA SER A 709 19.56 -18.15 -1.07
C SER A 709 18.76 -18.14 -2.38
N GLY A 710 19.34 -17.69 -3.50
CA GLY A 710 18.68 -17.70 -4.82
C GLY A 710 18.96 -18.95 -5.66
N ARG A 711 20.02 -19.70 -5.37
CA ARG A 711 20.42 -20.88 -6.15
C ARG A 711 19.53 -22.09 -5.93
N GLY A 712 18.92 -22.24 -4.76
CA GLY A 712 18.06 -23.38 -4.43
C GLY A 712 16.88 -23.54 -5.39
N MET A 713 16.17 -22.46 -5.72
CA MET A 713 15.06 -22.54 -6.66
C MET A 713 15.48 -22.74 -8.12
N LEU A 714 16.68 -22.30 -8.51
CA LEU A 714 17.25 -22.61 -9.82
C LEU A 714 17.60 -24.10 -9.95
N ILE A 715 18.05 -24.74 -8.87
CA ILE A 715 18.26 -26.19 -8.80
C ILE A 715 16.91 -26.92 -8.97
N VAL A 716 15.86 -26.43 -8.29
CA VAL A 716 14.52 -27.02 -8.43
C VAL A 716 14.04 -26.91 -9.88
N ASP A 717 14.20 -25.75 -10.52
CA ASP A 717 13.82 -25.53 -11.91
C ASP A 717 14.60 -26.41 -12.90
N ALA A 718 15.87 -26.69 -12.61
CA ALA A 718 16.73 -27.49 -13.48
C ALA A 718 16.55 -29.02 -13.34
N VAL A 719 16.17 -29.50 -12.15
CA VAL A 719 16.15 -30.93 -11.84
C VAL A 719 14.73 -31.50 -11.76
N ALA A 720 13.76 -30.73 -11.29
CA ALA A 720 12.39 -31.16 -11.21
C ALA A 720 11.77 -31.34 -12.60
N TRP A 721 10.95 -32.37 -12.78
CA TRP A 721 10.15 -32.51 -14.00
C TRP A 721 9.10 -31.41 -14.14
N ALA A 722 8.48 -31.03 -13.03
CA ALA A 722 7.57 -29.91 -12.89
C ALA A 722 7.67 -29.37 -11.47
N TRP A 723 7.45 -28.08 -11.28
CA TRP A 723 7.35 -27.48 -9.97
C TRP A 723 6.44 -26.24 -9.99
N GLY A 724 5.99 -25.82 -8.83
CA GLY A 724 5.18 -24.62 -8.69
C GLY A 724 4.93 -24.26 -7.24
N THR A 725 4.22 -23.15 -7.04
CA THR A 725 3.79 -22.67 -5.73
C THR A 725 2.30 -22.38 -5.75
N SER A 726 1.62 -22.78 -4.68
CA SER A 726 0.18 -22.62 -4.53
C SER A 726 -0.14 -21.98 -3.19
N PRO A 727 -1.04 -20.96 -3.11
CA PRO A 727 -1.54 -20.45 -1.84
C PRO A 727 -2.23 -21.57 -1.06
N ALA A 728 -1.92 -21.70 0.22
CA ALA A 728 -2.47 -22.76 1.07
C ALA A 728 -2.83 -22.23 2.46
N GLY A 729 -4.07 -21.81 2.64
CA GLY A 729 -4.52 -21.23 3.90
C GLY A 729 -3.69 -20.01 4.32
N ARG A 730 -3.01 -20.10 5.47
CA ARG A 730 -2.17 -19.03 6.01
C ARG A 730 -0.78 -18.89 5.38
N GLY A 731 -0.45 -19.71 4.40
CA GLY A 731 0.89 -19.77 3.82
C GLY A 731 0.86 -20.21 2.37
N LYS A 732 1.91 -20.89 1.97
CA LYS A 732 2.03 -21.47 0.63
C LYS A 732 2.44 -22.94 0.69
N THR A 733 2.16 -23.65 -0.38
CA THR A 733 2.73 -24.95 -0.69
C THR A 733 3.66 -24.78 -1.89
N THR A 734 4.94 -25.05 -1.71
CA THR A 734 5.88 -25.21 -2.81
C THR A 734 5.93 -26.70 -3.15
N TRP A 735 5.65 -27.06 -4.38
CA TRP A 735 5.64 -28.45 -4.81
C TRP A 735 6.55 -28.69 -6.00
N PHE A 736 7.04 -29.91 -6.11
CA PHE A 736 7.77 -30.38 -7.27
C PHE A 736 7.48 -31.85 -7.55
N GLU A 737 7.69 -32.26 -8.79
CA GLU A 737 7.51 -33.63 -9.25
C GLU A 737 8.80 -34.19 -9.84
N LEU A 738 9.08 -35.45 -9.53
CA LEU A 738 10.13 -36.26 -10.12
C LEU A 738 9.53 -37.43 -10.92
N LYS A 739 10.02 -37.60 -12.14
CA LYS A 739 9.61 -38.72 -12.99
C LYS A 739 10.34 -40.02 -12.63
N ALA A 740 9.63 -41.18 -12.70
CA ALA A 740 10.30 -42.46 -12.61
C ALA A 740 11.28 -42.62 -13.79
N LYS A 741 12.45 -43.21 -13.55
CA LYS A 741 13.37 -43.60 -14.61
C LYS A 741 12.68 -44.75 -15.39
N SER A 742 12.54 -44.60 -16.72
CA SER A 742 11.98 -45.57 -17.63
C SER A 742 12.86 -46.81 -17.75
#